data_b134dd545b80ef9a9e8963e025ef7907
#
_entry.id   b134dd545b80ef9a9e8963e025ef7907
#
_cell.length_a   1.000
_cell.length_b   1.000
_cell.length_c   1.000
_cell.angle_alpha   90.00
_cell.angle_beta   90.00
_cell.angle_gamma   90.00
#
_symmetry.space_group_name_H-M   'P 1'
#
loop_
_entity.id
_entity.type
_entity.pdbx_description
1 polymer ?
#
loop_
_entity_poly.entity_id
_entity_poly.type
_entity_poly.pdbx_seq_one_letter_code
_entity_poly.pdbx_strand_id
1 'polypeptide(L)'
;MLLILMRKTVMCLLVILGCSSLGFAQNTVTGKVTDKNGEPQSGVSVTVRGTKNATATDSKGNYTLNNVLADAVLVFSGAGITNHQEGVRGKTSINAEVETAASNMSEIVVIGYGTAKKKDLTGAVTSIQAKDFNKGTYTSADQLIQGKVAGVQMINNSGTPGGATTVKIRGASALTGSGQPLYVVDGVPLDGRSARPGLGDVGAGGSNPGNNPLNFINPSDIASIDVLKDASATAIYGSRAAYGVVLITTKKGKSGEPRIELNTSFGTSQIAKRIKVLDATQYREALAYYSLGTGGDKGSNVNALDAILQKGNIQNYNLGVSGGNENAKYRFSFGVLNQEGIVRKTGIKKYTANITSNFKFLENKKLGLDINIIPSQYTEQIAPITNNAGSRGSLIGNALQWNPTENLKGVKNGVDTFNVIAGGDLINPLALQEAYSDRSKVTTILASFSPYYRITNELEYRMLYSINYSTGLRGTTLQPFINFNDVYGKGRVRLAQSQLQTEQITHTLNYNKQVTSDLSVNGLVGFEYIKFKSKGFDVGGYGQPGSAGGFGNYGLDYEDYIQFSNPTNRQIGSYSDPKNELQSYFARTGLNFKDKYLLTATIRADGSTKFGKNNKYGYFPSASGAWVISKESFFHVPQINSLKLRAGWGKTGNQEFPSGSSLLRYSFTGNGSGAFNTANSANENLKWQSDRQYNIGMDMSLFKNRVTLTMDYFNKRTTDLLYPSEPSVPAVEGVIQWKNLPGKIDNKGFEFAINGEIISKKDYGIELGLNATFVQNKVSGLRSSINTGALDGQGITGTTVEVIRNGLPMNAFFTRQFLGMGKDGFATYTDGGDVLYYGGNPNPKTLLGLSSTFRYKKLSLSANFNGAFGHKLYNNTLNSVINVGSISNGKNIALSVLRDPIKESFANPLAASSRYLEKGDYLKMTNATLSYNFGSFGKSIKGLSLYVTGQNLFVITKFSGFDPEVNVDKNINGVPSTGIEYIPYPTARTITFGINAGF
;
A
#
# COMPACT_ATOMS: atom_id res chain seq x y z
N MET A 1 -86.42 -44.68 30.89
CA MET A 1 -85.75 -43.88 29.89
C MET A 1 -84.72 -42.93 30.45
N LEU A 2 -84.96 -42.35 31.67
CA LEU A 2 -84.08 -41.42 32.33
C LEU A 2 -82.76 -42.05 32.81
N LEU A 3 -82.76 -43.31 33.29
CA LEU A 3 -81.56 -44.02 33.79
C LEU A 3 -80.59 -44.45 32.70
N ILE A 4 -81.06 -44.66 31.46
CA ILE A 4 -80.20 -44.95 30.27
C ILE A 4 -79.49 -43.68 29.73
N LEU A 5 -80.18 -42.52 29.83
CA LEU A 5 -79.63 -41.23 29.46
C LEU A 5 -78.55 -40.82 30.44
N MET A 6 -78.72 -40.97 31.73
CA MET A 6 -77.70 -40.68 32.75
C MET A 6 -76.45 -41.56 32.61
N ARG A 7 -76.61 -42.84 32.28
CA ARG A 7 -75.46 -43.77 32.03
C ARG A 7 -74.68 -43.34 30.78
N LYS A 8 -75.32 -42.89 29.73
CA LYS A 8 -74.61 -42.42 28.51
C LYS A 8 -73.92 -41.09 28.74
N THR A 9 -74.53 -40.18 29.52
CA THR A 9 -73.92 -38.88 29.84
C THR A 9 -72.76 -39.04 30.80
N VAL A 10 -72.77 -39.92 31.74
CA VAL A 10 -71.66 -40.23 32.65
C VAL A 10 -70.56 -40.95 31.90
N MET A 11 -70.80 -41.83 30.94
CA MET A 11 -69.81 -42.51 30.12
C MET A 11 -69.15 -41.54 29.11
N CYS A 12 -69.89 -40.59 28.57
CA CYS A 12 -69.34 -39.50 27.75
C CYS A 12 -68.45 -38.54 28.57
N LEU A 13 -68.85 -38.24 29.84
CA LEU A 13 -68.08 -37.40 30.73
C LEU A 13 -66.78 -38.11 31.17
N LEU A 14 -66.82 -39.42 31.40
CA LEU A 14 -65.61 -40.22 31.71
C LEU A 14 -64.66 -40.37 30.50
N VAL A 15 -65.17 -40.43 29.26
CA VAL A 15 -64.35 -40.44 28.07
C VAL A 15 -63.72 -39.05 27.79
N ILE A 16 -64.47 -37.99 28.08
CA ILE A 16 -63.95 -36.60 27.95
C ILE A 16 -62.92 -36.33 29.09
N LEU A 17 -63.13 -36.83 30.33
CA LEU A 17 -62.08 -36.72 31.37
C LEU A 17 -60.87 -37.64 31.10
N GLY A 18 -61.04 -38.79 30.44
CA GLY A 18 -59.96 -39.69 30.05
C GLY A 18 -59.06 -39.15 28.87
N CYS A 19 -59.65 -38.30 28.00
CA CYS A 19 -58.90 -37.67 26.92
C CYS A 19 -58.18 -36.37 27.28
N SER A 20 -58.47 -35.81 28.49
CA SER A 20 -57.80 -34.59 28.98
C SER A 20 -56.54 -34.85 29.80
N SER A 21 -56.06 -36.10 29.95
CA SER A 21 -54.81 -36.42 30.66
C SER A 21 -53.64 -36.83 29.82
N LEU A 22 -53.65 -36.61 28.49
CA LEU A 22 -52.48 -36.62 27.63
C LEU A 22 -51.92 -35.20 27.49
N GLY A 23 -51.63 -34.57 28.59
CA GLY A 23 -50.81 -33.37 28.67
C GLY A 23 -49.38 -33.76 28.34
N PHE A 24 -48.94 -33.55 27.11
CA PHE A 24 -47.52 -33.58 26.81
C PHE A 24 -46.85 -32.54 27.70
N ALA A 25 -45.98 -32.98 28.62
CA ALA A 25 -45.17 -32.10 29.43
C ALA A 25 -44.23 -31.31 28.54
N GLN A 26 -44.65 -30.08 28.20
CA GLN A 26 -43.82 -29.14 27.51
C GLN A 26 -42.84 -28.51 28.50
N ASN A 27 -41.56 -28.81 28.33
CA ASN A 27 -40.53 -28.34 29.22
C ASN A 27 -39.89 -27.06 28.68
N THR A 28 -39.46 -26.16 29.58
CA THR A 28 -38.55 -25.08 29.27
C THR A 28 -37.14 -25.63 29.27
N VAL A 29 -36.40 -25.48 28.18
CA VAL A 29 -35.01 -25.88 28.07
C VAL A 29 -34.15 -24.63 28.08
N THR A 30 -33.17 -24.59 28.97
CA THR A 30 -32.18 -23.53 29.09
C THR A 30 -30.78 -24.08 28.78
N GLY A 31 -29.83 -23.24 28.54
CA GLY A 31 -28.43 -23.66 28.35
C GLY A 31 -27.53 -22.55 27.92
N LYS A 32 -26.26 -22.89 27.80
CA LYS A 32 -25.21 -21.98 27.33
C LYS A 32 -24.52 -22.56 26.11
N VAL A 33 -24.30 -21.72 25.11
CA VAL A 33 -23.58 -22.07 23.91
C VAL A 33 -22.19 -21.44 23.95
N THR A 34 -21.15 -22.27 23.83
CA THR A 34 -19.75 -21.85 23.85
C THR A 34 -19.04 -22.34 22.59
N ASP A 35 -17.90 -21.75 22.25
CA ASP A 35 -16.97 -22.35 21.30
C ASP A 35 -16.04 -23.36 22.00
N LYS A 36 -15.10 -23.95 21.22
CA LYS A 36 -14.08 -24.90 21.71
C LYS A 36 -13.14 -24.32 22.79
N ASN A 37 -13.07 -23.00 22.90
CA ASN A 37 -12.23 -22.31 23.87
C ASN A 37 -13.01 -21.96 25.15
N GLY A 38 -14.33 -22.31 25.21
CA GLY A 38 -15.21 -21.97 26.31
C GLY A 38 -15.79 -20.55 26.24
N GLU A 39 -15.51 -19.80 25.13
CA GLU A 39 -16.03 -18.44 24.95
C GLU A 39 -17.54 -18.48 24.58
N PRO A 40 -18.39 -17.67 25.22
CA PRO A 40 -19.82 -17.66 24.99
C PRO A 40 -20.12 -17.14 23.55
N GLN A 41 -20.99 -17.84 22.84
CA GLN A 41 -21.42 -17.51 21.49
C GLN A 41 -22.77 -16.81 21.51
N SER A 42 -22.78 -15.53 21.16
CA SER A 42 -23.96 -14.68 21.11
C SER A 42 -24.64 -14.75 19.73
N GLY A 43 -25.98 -14.67 19.66
CA GLY A 43 -26.72 -14.65 18.42
C GLY A 43 -26.81 -16.01 17.72
N VAL A 44 -26.49 -17.10 18.39
CA VAL A 44 -26.72 -18.46 17.89
C VAL A 44 -28.19 -18.76 17.91
N SER A 45 -28.79 -19.11 16.79
CA SER A 45 -30.18 -19.55 16.69
C SER A 45 -30.29 -20.97 17.23
N VAL A 46 -31.14 -21.18 18.22
CA VAL A 46 -31.47 -22.48 18.80
C VAL A 46 -32.89 -22.82 18.40
N THR A 47 -33.06 -23.81 17.54
CA THR A 47 -34.34 -24.15 16.92
C THR A 47 -34.71 -25.60 17.24
N VAL A 48 -35.97 -25.87 17.56
CA VAL A 48 -36.49 -27.25 17.65
C VAL A 48 -36.67 -27.79 16.24
N ARG A 49 -35.99 -28.90 15.93
CA ARG A 49 -35.98 -29.51 14.59
C ARG A 49 -37.37 -29.80 14.09
N GLY A 50 -37.67 -29.34 12.88
CA GLY A 50 -38.98 -29.56 12.24
C GLY A 50 -40.11 -28.64 12.72
N THR A 51 -39.81 -27.65 13.56
CA THR A 51 -40.82 -26.68 14.07
C THR A 51 -40.39 -25.24 13.82
N LYS A 52 -41.29 -24.29 14.09
CA LYS A 52 -40.98 -22.85 14.11
C LYS A 52 -40.54 -22.34 15.47
N ASN A 53 -40.41 -23.21 16.48
CA ASN A 53 -40.01 -22.85 17.83
C ASN A 53 -38.50 -22.59 17.88
N ALA A 54 -38.08 -21.33 18.03
CA ALA A 54 -36.68 -20.89 18.00
C ALA A 54 -36.44 -19.74 18.97
N THR A 55 -35.23 -19.67 19.47
CA THR A 55 -34.69 -18.55 20.26
C THR A 55 -33.28 -18.23 19.79
N ALA A 56 -32.67 -17.15 20.30
CA ALA A 56 -31.28 -16.84 20.05
C ALA A 56 -30.52 -16.66 21.34
N THR A 57 -29.22 -17.00 21.36
CA THR A 57 -28.38 -16.82 22.55
C THR A 57 -28.13 -15.34 22.83
N ASP A 58 -28.13 -14.96 24.09
CA ASP A 58 -27.80 -13.63 24.59
C ASP A 58 -26.27 -13.33 24.48
N SER A 59 -25.84 -12.15 24.95
CA SER A 59 -24.41 -11.74 24.93
C SER A 59 -23.50 -12.60 25.79
N LYS A 60 -24.07 -13.40 26.71
CA LYS A 60 -23.35 -14.36 27.59
C LYS A 60 -23.44 -15.80 27.06
N GLY A 61 -24.02 -15.99 25.86
CA GLY A 61 -24.21 -17.29 25.23
C GLY A 61 -25.40 -18.08 25.81
N ASN A 62 -26.20 -17.53 26.71
CA ASN A 62 -27.33 -18.26 27.33
C ASN A 62 -28.56 -18.20 26.41
N TYR A 63 -29.35 -19.25 26.43
CA TYR A 63 -30.64 -19.31 25.77
C TYR A 63 -31.72 -19.92 26.63
N THR A 64 -32.95 -19.57 26.35
CA THR A 64 -34.16 -20.16 26.94
C THR A 64 -35.14 -20.45 25.83
N LEU A 65 -35.58 -21.69 25.75
CA LEU A 65 -36.54 -22.15 24.74
C LEU A 65 -37.70 -22.84 25.47
N ASN A 66 -38.90 -22.25 25.34
CA ASN A 66 -40.11 -22.76 25.98
C ASN A 66 -40.81 -23.76 25.06
N ASN A 67 -41.69 -24.57 25.62
CA ASN A 67 -42.55 -25.50 24.89
C ASN A 67 -41.76 -26.51 24.04
N VAL A 68 -40.78 -27.17 24.65
CA VAL A 68 -39.93 -28.17 23.99
C VAL A 68 -40.36 -29.56 24.45
N LEU A 69 -40.58 -30.47 23.51
CA LEU A 69 -40.92 -31.88 23.80
C LEU A 69 -39.70 -32.60 24.35
N ALA A 70 -39.92 -33.58 25.21
CA ALA A 70 -38.85 -34.33 25.87
C ALA A 70 -37.96 -35.11 24.90
N ASP A 71 -38.44 -35.50 23.76
CA ASP A 71 -37.72 -36.22 22.69
C ASP A 71 -37.21 -35.30 21.53
N ALA A 72 -37.43 -34.01 21.67
CA ALA A 72 -37.02 -33.04 20.66
C ALA A 72 -35.52 -33.01 20.43
N VAL A 73 -35.09 -32.55 19.26
CA VAL A 73 -33.70 -32.26 18.89
C VAL A 73 -33.57 -30.77 18.72
N LEU A 74 -32.63 -30.16 19.42
CA LEU A 74 -32.23 -28.77 19.28
C LEU A 74 -31.17 -28.65 18.18
N VAL A 75 -31.36 -27.70 17.28
CA VAL A 75 -30.41 -27.34 16.23
C VAL A 75 -29.83 -25.98 16.56
N PHE A 76 -28.54 -25.93 16.78
CA PHE A 76 -27.77 -24.72 17.00
C PHE A 76 -27.16 -24.28 15.67
N SER A 77 -27.51 -23.09 15.21
CA SER A 77 -27.07 -22.55 13.92
C SER A 77 -26.81 -21.05 14.01
N GLY A 78 -25.90 -20.54 13.18
CA GLY A 78 -25.58 -19.12 13.17
C GLY A 78 -24.57 -18.78 12.08
N ALA A 79 -24.41 -17.48 11.80
CA ALA A 79 -23.39 -17.02 10.88
C ALA A 79 -21.99 -17.38 11.40
N GLY A 80 -21.25 -18.21 10.66
CA GLY A 80 -19.92 -18.67 11.05
C GLY A 80 -19.90 -19.82 12.05
N ILE A 81 -21.01 -20.51 12.27
CA ILE A 81 -21.13 -21.67 13.16
C ILE A 81 -21.52 -22.90 12.34
N THR A 82 -20.82 -24.01 12.58
CA THR A 82 -21.23 -25.31 12.04
C THR A 82 -22.49 -25.75 12.74
N ASN A 83 -23.54 -26.14 12.00
CA ASN A 83 -24.78 -26.62 12.59
C ASN A 83 -24.49 -27.79 13.54
N HIS A 84 -24.82 -27.60 14.82
CA HIS A 84 -24.68 -28.59 15.85
C HIS A 84 -26.08 -29.05 16.29
N GLN A 85 -26.24 -30.31 16.64
CA GLN A 85 -27.53 -30.86 17.07
C GLN A 85 -27.36 -31.62 18.38
N GLU A 86 -28.30 -31.35 19.33
CA GLU A 86 -28.35 -32.03 20.61
C GLU A 86 -29.77 -32.51 20.91
N GLY A 87 -29.90 -33.74 21.35
CA GLY A 87 -31.18 -34.30 21.78
C GLY A 87 -31.58 -33.83 23.16
N VAL A 88 -32.81 -33.41 23.34
CA VAL A 88 -33.34 -32.96 24.65
C VAL A 88 -33.36 -34.08 25.66
N ARG A 89 -33.87 -35.27 25.27
CA ARG A 89 -33.90 -36.50 26.12
C ARG A 89 -34.37 -36.20 27.54
N GLY A 90 -35.41 -35.35 27.68
CA GLY A 90 -35.97 -34.97 28.99
C GLY A 90 -35.14 -34.01 29.84
N LYS A 91 -33.98 -33.52 29.36
CA LYS A 91 -33.14 -32.55 30.07
C LYS A 91 -33.73 -31.14 29.99
N THR A 92 -33.68 -30.40 31.10
CA THR A 92 -34.10 -29.00 31.21
C THR A 92 -32.93 -28.01 31.05
N SER A 93 -31.68 -28.50 31.05
CA SER A 93 -30.50 -27.71 30.79
C SER A 93 -29.59 -28.43 29.79
N ILE A 94 -29.28 -27.76 28.66
CA ILE A 94 -28.43 -28.32 27.59
C ILE A 94 -27.42 -27.28 27.21
N ASN A 95 -26.16 -27.52 27.55
CA ASN A 95 -25.04 -26.70 27.08
C ASN A 95 -24.52 -27.29 25.76
N ALA A 96 -24.27 -26.46 24.79
CA ALA A 96 -23.75 -26.87 23.50
C ALA A 96 -22.39 -26.21 23.23
N GLU A 97 -21.42 -27.01 22.80
CA GLU A 97 -20.17 -26.54 22.25
C GLU A 97 -20.29 -26.50 20.71
N VAL A 98 -20.23 -25.33 20.12
CA VAL A 98 -20.34 -25.15 18.69
C VAL A 98 -18.98 -24.90 18.07
N GLU A 99 -18.73 -25.54 16.94
CA GLU A 99 -17.56 -25.23 16.14
C GLU A 99 -17.83 -23.97 15.35
N THR A 100 -17.00 -22.95 15.52
CA THR A 100 -16.93 -21.86 14.57
C THR A 100 -16.45 -22.44 13.24
N ALA A 101 -17.30 -22.37 12.23
CA ALA A 101 -16.90 -22.80 10.89
C ALA A 101 -15.77 -21.88 10.45
N ALA A 102 -14.55 -22.37 10.47
CA ALA A 102 -13.40 -21.75 9.84
C ALA A 102 -13.58 -21.85 8.30
N SER A 103 -14.68 -21.30 7.81
CA SER A 103 -14.99 -21.26 6.39
C SER A 103 -14.62 -19.89 5.88
N ASN A 104 -13.43 -19.76 5.32
CA ASN A 104 -13.04 -18.64 4.47
C ASN A 104 -14.06 -18.38 3.32
N MET A 105 -15.02 -19.27 3.13
CA MET A 105 -16.02 -19.19 2.05
C MET A 105 -17.27 -18.37 2.42
N SER A 106 -17.59 -18.19 3.69
CA SER A 106 -18.69 -17.31 4.15
C SER A 106 -18.25 -15.87 4.38
N GLU A 107 -16.97 -15.59 4.17
CA GLU A 107 -16.38 -14.27 4.29
C GLU A 107 -17.07 -13.27 3.33
N ILE A 108 -17.46 -12.13 3.87
CA ILE A 108 -18.03 -11.03 3.09
C ILE A 108 -16.88 -10.18 2.55
N VAL A 109 -16.84 -10.01 1.25
CA VAL A 109 -15.84 -9.22 0.54
C VAL A 109 -16.52 -7.98 -0.04
N VAL A 110 -15.88 -6.83 0.07
CA VAL A 110 -16.33 -5.60 -0.59
C VAL A 110 -16.00 -5.69 -2.08
N ILE A 111 -16.97 -5.44 -2.94
CA ILE A 111 -16.82 -5.45 -4.40
C ILE A 111 -17.50 -4.22 -4.99
N GLY A 112 -16.74 -3.19 -5.27
CA GLY A 112 -17.26 -1.96 -5.82
C GLY A 112 -18.25 -1.28 -4.86
N TYR A 113 -19.44 -0.99 -5.36
CA TYR A 113 -20.54 -0.31 -4.61
C TYR A 113 -21.44 -1.30 -3.85
N GLY A 114 -20.92 -2.47 -3.47
CA GLY A 114 -21.65 -3.49 -2.73
C GLY A 114 -20.73 -4.50 -2.07
N THR A 115 -21.35 -5.48 -1.43
CA THR A 115 -20.67 -6.60 -0.82
C THR A 115 -21.15 -7.92 -1.40
N ALA A 116 -20.28 -8.92 -1.48
CA ALA A 116 -20.64 -10.28 -1.88
C ALA A 116 -19.98 -11.30 -0.94
N LYS A 117 -20.58 -12.49 -0.86
CA LYS A 117 -19.91 -13.60 -0.18
C LYS A 117 -18.76 -14.09 -1.06
N LYS A 118 -17.63 -14.41 -0.48
CA LYS A 118 -16.44 -14.90 -1.21
C LYS A 118 -16.75 -16.11 -2.10
N LYS A 119 -17.65 -16.99 -1.65
CA LYS A 119 -18.12 -18.14 -2.43
C LYS A 119 -18.79 -17.75 -3.76
N ASP A 120 -19.44 -16.58 -3.80
CA ASP A 120 -20.23 -16.11 -4.95
C ASP A 120 -19.42 -15.24 -5.92
N LEU A 121 -18.14 -14.98 -5.61
CA LEU A 121 -17.26 -14.22 -6.49
C LEU A 121 -16.88 -15.00 -7.74
N THR A 122 -16.99 -14.36 -8.89
CA THR A 122 -16.60 -14.88 -10.20
C THR A 122 -15.25 -14.35 -10.68
N GLY A 123 -14.76 -13.23 -10.08
CA GLY A 123 -13.46 -12.61 -10.38
C GLY A 123 -12.37 -12.95 -9.38
N ALA A 124 -11.10 -12.63 -9.74
CA ALA A 124 -9.93 -12.83 -8.90
C ALA A 124 -9.82 -11.73 -7.84
N VAL A 125 -10.29 -12.00 -6.64
CA VAL A 125 -10.24 -11.11 -5.48
C VAL A 125 -9.51 -11.81 -4.33
N THR A 126 -8.54 -11.12 -3.74
CA THR A 126 -7.85 -11.60 -2.53
C THR A 126 -8.19 -10.69 -1.37
N SER A 127 -8.78 -11.25 -0.32
CA SER A 127 -9.14 -10.56 0.91
C SER A 127 -8.19 -10.94 2.03
N ILE A 128 -7.63 -9.95 2.72
CA ILE A 128 -6.77 -10.12 3.89
C ILE A 128 -7.46 -9.42 5.06
N GLN A 129 -7.74 -10.18 6.11
CA GLN A 129 -8.41 -9.69 7.31
C GLN A 129 -7.39 -9.16 8.33
N ALA A 130 -7.82 -8.30 9.26
CA ALA A 130 -6.96 -7.71 10.27
C ALA A 130 -6.14 -8.73 11.09
N LYS A 131 -6.67 -9.95 11.32
CA LYS A 131 -5.95 -11.03 12.01
C LYS A 131 -4.73 -11.52 11.23
N ASP A 132 -4.77 -11.42 9.88
CA ASP A 132 -3.78 -11.95 8.95
C ASP A 132 -2.77 -10.87 8.52
N PHE A 133 -2.92 -9.61 8.95
CA PHE A 133 -2.01 -8.52 8.65
C PHE A 133 -0.60 -8.77 9.18
N ASN A 134 0.38 -8.20 8.52
CA ASN A 134 1.73 -8.11 9.05
C ASN A 134 1.71 -7.41 10.40
N LYS A 135 2.38 -8.00 11.39
CA LYS A 135 2.47 -7.44 12.74
C LYS A 135 3.68 -6.50 12.84
N GLY A 136 3.55 -5.48 13.68
CA GLY A 136 4.58 -4.47 13.90
C GLY A 136 4.02 -3.06 13.79
N THR A 137 4.92 -2.07 13.80
CA THR A 137 4.54 -0.67 13.61
C THR A 137 4.69 -0.30 12.14
N TYR A 138 3.59 0.05 11.51
CA TYR A 138 3.53 0.48 10.11
C TYR A 138 2.94 1.88 10.02
N THR A 139 3.44 2.69 9.10
CA THR A 139 2.96 4.06 8.88
C THR A 139 1.78 4.10 7.91
N SER A 140 1.65 3.12 7.02
CA SER A 140 0.65 3.08 5.95
C SER A 140 -0.04 1.72 5.82
N ALA A 141 -1.24 1.72 5.24
CA ALA A 141 -2.11 0.55 5.13
C ALA A 141 -1.57 -0.53 4.19
N ASP A 142 -0.93 -0.15 3.11
CA ASP A 142 -0.35 -1.04 2.10
C ASP A 142 0.69 -1.99 2.70
N GLN A 143 1.54 -1.51 3.61
CA GLN A 143 2.58 -2.32 4.26
C GLN A 143 2.02 -3.53 5.04
N LEU A 144 0.76 -3.48 5.46
CA LEU A 144 0.10 -4.57 6.19
C LEU A 144 -0.04 -5.86 5.39
N ILE A 145 -0.04 -5.77 4.06
CA ILE A 145 -0.27 -6.91 3.16
C ILE A 145 0.97 -7.29 2.34
N GLN A 146 2.13 -6.69 2.63
CA GLN A 146 3.38 -7.02 1.93
C GLN A 146 3.71 -8.51 2.03
N GLY A 147 3.92 -9.16 0.88
CA GLY A 147 4.22 -10.60 0.80
C GLY A 147 3.01 -11.53 1.02
N LYS A 148 1.78 -11.01 1.21
CA LYS A 148 0.59 -11.83 1.51
C LYS A 148 -0.35 -12.07 0.33
N VAL A 149 -0.19 -11.33 -0.75
CA VAL A 149 -1.10 -11.39 -1.90
C VAL A 149 -0.34 -11.80 -3.14
N ALA A 150 -0.69 -12.95 -3.72
CA ALA A 150 -0.15 -13.36 -5.01
C ALA A 150 -0.52 -12.35 -6.10
N GLY A 151 0.41 -12.08 -7.03
CA GLY A 151 0.25 -11.08 -8.08
C GLY A 151 0.56 -9.65 -7.67
N VAL A 152 0.91 -9.39 -6.40
CA VAL A 152 1.20 -8.06 -5.88
C VAL A 152 2.68 -7.94 -5.51
N GLN A 153 3.37 -7.02 -6.17
CA GLN A 153 4.71 -6.59 -5.80
C GLN A 153 4.61 -5.28 -5.03
N MET A 154 5.29 -5.19 -3.89
CA MET A 154 5.42 -3.97 -3.10
C MET A 154 6.89 -3.65 -2.94
N ILE A 155 7.26 -2.42 -3.25
CA ILE A 155 8.63 -1.90 -3.18
C ILE A 155 8.61 -0.70 -2.23
N ASN A 156 9.34 -0.77 -1.14
CA ASN A 156 9.58 0.38 -0.29
C ASN A 156 10.69 1.23 -0.92
N ASN A 157 10.33 2.32 -1.59
CA ASN A 157 11.28 3.11 -2.38
C ASN A 157 12.40 3.73 -1.53
N SER A 158 12.18 3.87 -0.23
CA SER A 158 13.09 4.50 0.72
C SER A 158 12.84 3.98 2.14
N GLY A 159 13.85 3.98 2.99
CA GLY A 159 13.74 3.70 4.43
C GLY A 159 13.19 4.85 5.27
N THR A 160 12.84 5.98 4.65
CA THR A 160 12.28 7.16 5.34
C THR A 160 10.97 6.81 6.03
N PRO A 161 10.74 7.18 7.30
CA PRO A 161 9.45 7.04 7.94
C PRO A 161 8.33 7.75 7.14
N GLY A 162 7.26 7.02 6.80
CA GLY A 162 6.19 7.57 5.95
C GLY A 162 6.49 7.64 4.45
N GLY A 163 7.66 7.12 4.00
CA GLY A 163 8.07 7.14 2.60
C GLY A 163 7.12 6.40 1.67
N ALA A 164 7.18 6.75 0.37
CA ALA A 164 6.35 6.16 -0.65
C ALA A 164 6.64 4.67 -0.86
N THR A 165 5.59 3.91 -1.09
CA THR A 165 5.63 2.51 -1.51
C THR A 165 5.13 2.42 -2.95
N THR A 166 5.84 1.69 -3.80
CA THR A 166 5.37 1.36 -5.14
C THR A 166 4.66 0.02 -5.11
N VAL A 167 3.39 -0.01 -5.52
CA VAL A 167 2.58 -1.22 -5.60
C VAL A 167 2.30 -1.54 -7.06
N LYS A 168 2.69 -2.73 -7.52
CA LYS A 168 2.41 -3.22 -8.87
C LYS A 168 1.56 -4.48 -8.79
N ILE A 169 0.44 -4.51 -9.51
CA ILE A 169 -0.44 -5.67 -9.59
C ILE A 169 -0.31 -6.30 -10.97
N ARG A 170 0.14 -7.58 -11.02
CA ARG A 170 0.33 -8.36 -12.26
C ARG A 170 1.32 -7.73 -13.23
N GLY A 171 2.41 -7.14 -12.71
CA GLY A 171 3.51 -6.61 -13.48
C GLY A 171 3.38 -5.14 -13.87
N ALA A 172 4.40 -4.62 -14.57
CA ALA A 172 4.45 -3.23 -15.03
C ALA A 172 3.63 -3.06 -16.31
N SER A 173 2.74 -2.07 -16.35
CA SER A 173 1.89 -1.76 -17.51
C SER A 173 1.68 -0.27 -17.77
N ALA A 174 2.25 0.60 -16.94
CA ALA A 174 2.21 2.05 -17.12
C ALA A 174 3.42 2.52 -17.92
N LEU A 175 3.18 3.19 -19.06
CA LEU A 175 4.24 3.87 -19.80
C LEU A 175 4.57 5.22 -19.16
N THR A 176 3.55 5.91 -18.66
CA THR A 176 3.65 7.19 -17.96
C THR A 176 2.79 7.15 -16.69
N GLY A 177 3.03 8.07 -15.76
CA GLY A 177 2.31 8.11 -14.49
C GLY A 177 2.85 7.12 -13.45
N SER A 178 2.16 7.00 -12.35
CA SER A 178 2.63 6.20 -11.20
C SER A 178 2.49 4.69 -11.41
N GLY A 179 1.56 4.24 -12.24
CA GLY A 179 1.20 2.83 -12.39
C GLY A 179 0.69 2.17 -11.11
N GLN A 180 0.25 2.97 -10.14
CA GLN A 180 -0.25 2.52 -8.85
C GLN A 180 -1.72 2.04 -8.96
N PRO A 181 -2.15 1.08 -8.15
CA PRO A 181 -3.55 0.71 -8.08
C PRO A 181 -4.41 1.85 -7.53
N LEU A 182 -5.70 1.84 -7.87
CA LEU A 182 -6.67 2.72 -7.24
C LEU A 182 -6.89 2.29 -5.79
N TYR A 183 -6.69 3.19 -4.85
CA TYR A 183 -7.06 2.99 -3.46
C TYR A 183 -8.48 3.50 -3.20
N VAL A 184 -9.29 2.68 -2.55
CA VAL A 184 -10.66 3.01 -2.16
C VAL A 184 -10.80 2.77 -0.66
N VAL A 185 -11.17 3.78 0.11
CA VAL A 185 -11.34 3.69 1.57
C VAL A 185 -12.81 3.82 1.91
N ASP A 186 -13.40 2.78 2.45
CA ASP A 186 -14.84 2.70 2.81
C ASP A 186 -15.77 3.17 1.66
N GLY A 187 -15.44 2.80 0.43
CA GLY A 187 -16.18 3.15 -0.77
C GLY A 187 -15.80 4.49 -1.41
N VAL A 188 -14.88 5.25 -0.82
CA VAL A 188 -14.39 6.53 -1.37
C VAL A 188 -13.08 6.32 -2.12
N PRO A 189 -13.04 6.50 -3.46
CA PRO A 189 -11.82 6.39 -4.24
C PRO A 189 -10.93 7.61 -4.04
N LEU A 190 -9.66 7.36 -3.69
CA LEU A 190 -8.68 8.41 -3.43
C LEU A 190 -8.12 9.01 -4.73
N ASP A 191 -7.61 10.22 -4.65
CA ASP A 191 -6.87 10.89 -5.75
C ASP A 191 -5.57 10.12 -6.09
N GLY A 192 -4.90 9.55 -5.08
CA GLY A 192 -3.63 8.84 -5.23
C GLY A 192 -2.40 9.75 -5.08
N ARG A 193 -2.56 11.07 -5.08
CA ARG A 193 -1.47 12.04 -4.83
C ARG A 193 -1.33 12.33 -3.34
N SER A 194 -0.12 12.68 -2.92
CA SER A 194 0.15 13.23 -1.58
C SER A 194 -0.01 14.75 -1.59
N ALA A 195 -0.61 15.31 -0.55
CA ALA A 195 -0.67 16.76 -0.35
C ALA A 195 0.63 17.34 0.22
N ARG A 196 1.64 16.53 0.54
CA ARG A 196 2.97 17.04 0.89
C ARG A 196 3.55 17.80 -0.30
N PRO A 197 3.85 19.12 -0.19
CA PRO A 197 4.44 19.87 -1.29
C PRO A 197 5.77 19.24 -1.74
N GLY A 198 5.94 19.06 -3.05
CA GLY A 198 7.24 18.82 -3.64
C GLY A 198 8.01 20.13 -3.60
N LEU A 199 9.03 20.23 -2.77
CA LEU A 199 10.02 21.29 -2.92
C LEU A 199 11.16 20.70 -3.75
N GLY A 200 11.36 21.21 -4.95
CA GLY A 200 12.60 21.00 -5.66
C GLY A 200 13.72 21.51 -4.78
N ASP A 201 14.77 20.75 -4.74
CA ASP A 201 16.14 21.12 -4.48
C ASP A 201 16.50 22.12 -3.35
N VAL A 202 17.29 21.60 -2.47
CA VAL A 202 18.02 22.38 -1.44
C VAL A 202 19.39 22.83 -1.98
N GLY A 203 19.47 23.21 -3.24
CA GLY A 203 20.68 23.74 -3.85
C GLY A 203 21.48 22.75 -4.75
N ALA A 204 21.03 21.52 -5.00
CA ALA A 204 21.74 20.54 -5.81
C ALA A 204 20.93 19.90 -6.94
N GLY A 205 19.73 20.39 -7.24
CA GLY A 205 18.86 19.82 -8.27
C GLY A 205 18.29 18.44 -7.90
N GLY A 206 16.98 18.30 -7.92
CA GLY A 206 16.31 17.04 -7.68
C GLY A 206 15.23 17.07 -6.60
N SER A 207 14.34 16.11 -6.65
CA SER A 207 13.23 16.02 -5.72
C SER A 207 13.54 15.05 -4.59
N ASN A 208 13.07 15.36 -3.40
CA ASN A 208 13.08 14.43 -2.28
C ASN A 208 12.18 13.22 -2.57
N PRO A 209 12.47 12.05 -1.97
CA PRO A 209 11.64 10.87 -2.08
C PRO A 209 10.17 11.19 -1.80
N GLY A 210 9.28 10.59 -2.58
CA GLY A 210 7.83 10.74 -2.41
C GLY A 210 7.36 10.27 -1.04
N ASN A 211 6.15 10.68 -0.69
CA ASN A 211 5.46 10.31 0.54
C ASN A 211 4.26 9.40 0.19
N ASN A 212 3.92 8.48 1.11
CA ASN A 212 2.81 7.57 0.91
C ASN A 212 1.46 8.29 1.07
N PRO A 213 0.58 8.27 0.05
CA PRO A 213 -0.74 8.93 0.13
C PRO A 213 -1.68 8.31 1.17
N LEU A 214 -1.40 7.10 1.67
CA LEU A 214 -2.18 6.41 2.70
C LEU A 214 -1.73 6.73 4.13
N ASN A 215 -0.75 7.60 4.32
CA ASN A 215 -0.26 7.95 5.65
C ASN A 215 -1.32 8.55 6.57
N PHE A 216 -2.43 9.07 6.04
CA PHE A 216 -3.53 9.62 6.84
C PHE A 216 -4.38 8.54 7.53
N ILE A 217 -4.27 7.26 7.15
CA ILE A 217 -5.03 6.16 7.75
C ILE A 217 -4.24 5.57 8.91
N ASN A 218 -4.93 5.25 10.01
CA ASN A 218 -4.34 4.46 11.07
C ASN A 218 -4.44 2.97 10.73
N PRO A 219 -3.33 2.23 10.58
CA PRO A 219 -3.35 0.80 10.32
C PRO A 219 -4.16 -0.03 11.32
N SER A 220 -4.23 0.40 12.59
CA SER A 220 -4.99 -0.27 13.64
C SER A 220 -6.51 -0.21 13.45
N ASP A 221 -7.00 0.74 12.66
CA ASP A 221 -8.43 0.90 12.37
C ASP A 221 -8.91 0.09 11.15
N ILE A 222 -8.00 -0.59 10.45
CA ILE A 222 -8.36 -1.37 9.27
C ILE A 222 -8.92 -2.72 9.67
N ALA A 223 -10.06 -3.09 9.09
CA ALA A 223 -10.71 -4.38 9.27
C ALA A 223 -10.28 -5.39 8.20
N SER A 224 -10.25 -4.96 6.92
CA SER A 224 -9.80 -5.77 5.80
C SER A 224 -9.17 -4.94 4.69
N ILE A 225 -8.33 -5.58 3.90
CA ILE A 225 -7.81 -5.05 2.64
C ILE A 225 -8.12 -6.09 1.57
N ASP A 226 -8.93 -5.67 0.58
CA ASP A 226 -9.35 -6.51 -0.53
C ASP A 226 -8.66 -6.04 -1.81
N VAL A 227 -7.94 -6.93 -2.49
CA VAL A 227 -7.21 -6.61 -3.72
C VAL A 227 -7.93 -7.21 -4.91
N LEU A 228 -8.47 -6.34 -5.77
CA LEU A 228 -9.10 -6.69 -7.04
C LEU A 228 -8.03 -6.70 -8.13
N LYS A 229 -7.78 -7.88 -8.72
CA LYS A 229 -6.65 -8.09 -9.63
C LYS A 229 -7.03 -8.25 -11.08
N ASP A 230 -8.25 -8.67 -11.39
CA ASP A 230 -8.72 -8.87 -12.75
C ASP A 230 -9.72 -7.82 -13.22
N ALA A 231 -9.84 -7.69 -14.54
CA ALA A 231 -10.71 -6.68 -15.13
C ALA A 231 -12.20 -6.94 -14.85
N SER A 232 -12.62 -8.17 -14.58
CA SER A 232 -14.02 -8.48 -14.25
C SER A 232 -14.39 -7.96 -12.86
N ALA A 233 -13.45 -8.00 -11.91
CA ALA A 233 -13.64 -7.44 -10.57
C ALA A 233 -13.48 -5.91 -10.55
N THR A 234 -12.58 -5.36 -11.39
CA THR A 234 -12.19 -3.95 -11.35
C THR A 234 -13.00 -3.07 -12.30
N ALA A 235 -13.69 -3.61 -13.31
CA ALA A 235 -14.43 -2.85 -14.32
C ALA A 235 -15.49 -1.92 -13.74
N ILE A 236 -16.04 -2.21 -12.59
CA ILE A 236 -16.98 -1.34 -11.88
C ILE A 236 -16.37 0.02 -11.49
N TYR A 237 -15.04 0.09 -11.37
CA TYR A 237 -14.26 1.32 -11.15
C TYR A 237 -13.74 1.95 -12.45
N GLY A 238 -13.99 1.30 -13.61
CA GLY A 238 -13.81 1.83 -14.97
C GLY A 238 -12.40 2.31 -15.26
N SER A 239 -12.32 3.57 -15.60
CA SER A 239 -11.12 4.26 -16.08
C SER A 239 -10.01 4.47 -15.04
N ARG A 240 -10.26 4.18 -13.79
CA ARG A 240 -9.27 4.32 -12.71
C ARG A 240 -8.71 2.98 -12.26
N ALA A 241 -9.11 1.88 -12.89
CA ALA A 241 -8.87 0.53 -12.44
C ALA A 241 -7.85 -0.26 -13.29
N ALA A 242 -7.17 0.39 -14.23
CA ALA A 242 -6.21 -0.23 -15.14
C ALA A 242 -5.09 -0.99 -14.41
N TYR A 243 -4.65 -0.48 -13.27
CA TYR A 243 -3.54 -1.06 -12.49
C TYR A 243 -4.02 -1.88 -11.30
N GLY A 244 -5.33 -2.24 -11.25
CA GLY A 244 -5.97 -2.92 -10.14
C GLY A 244 -6.58 -1.96 -9.12
N VAL A 245 -7.27 -2.52 -8.13
CA VAL A 245 -7.93 -1.75 -7.08
C VAL A 245 -7.62 -2.37 -5.72
N VAL A 246 -7.30 -1.54 -4.75
CA VAL A 246 -7.09 -1.92 -3.34
C VAL A 246 -8.19 -1.27 -2.51
N LEU A 247 -9.08 -2.10 -1.98
CA LEU A 247 -10.18 -1.67 -1.12
C LEU A 247 -9.75 -1.79 0.33
N ILE A 248 -9.81 -0.70 1.05
CA ILE A 248 -9.48 -0.63 2.47
C ILE A 248 -10.78 -0.41 3.23
N THR A 249 -11.15 -1.37 4.06
CA THR A 249 -12.35 -1.28 4.90
C THR A 249 -11.94 -1.03 6.34
N THR A 250 -12.48 0.01 6.95
CA THR A 250 -12.21 0.32 8.36
C THR A 250 -13.14 -0.45 9.28
N LYS A 251 -12.74 -0.60 10.54
CA LYS A 251 -13.53 -1.22 11.60
C LYS A 251 -14.79 -0.39 11.87
N LYS A 252 -15.94 -1.08 11.99
CA LYS A 252 -17.25 -0.46 12.24
C LYS A 252 -17.76 -0.78 13.64
N GLY A 253 -18.72 0.00 14.12
CA GLY A 253 -19.43 -0.26 15.36
C GLY A 253 -20.18 -1.59 15.32
N LYS A 254 -20.26 -2.27 16.46
CA LYS A 254 -21.00 -3.51 16.65
C LYS A 254 -22.14 -3.28 17.64
N SER A 255 -23.23 -4.04 17.52
CA SER A 255 -24.29 -4.04 18.54
C SER A 255 -23.76 -4.67 19.83
N GLY A 256 -24.16 -4.14 20.97
CA GLY A 256 -23.77 -4.62 22.29
C GLY A 256 -23.29 -3.49 23.19
N GLU A 257 -22.86 -3.84 24.38
CA GLU A 257 -22.26 -2.91 25.34
C GLU A 257 -21.03 -2.20 24.77
N PRO A 258 -20.72 -0.99 25.21
CA PRO A 258 -19.51 -0.29 24.82
C PRO A 258 -18.27 -1.12 25.12
N ARG A 259 -17.39 -1.27 24.14
CA ARG A 259 -16.10 -1.95 24.23
C ARG A 259 -15.00 -0.95 24.01
N ILE A 260 -14.00 -0.96 24.87
CA ILE A 260 -12.80 -0.14 24.74
C ILE A 260 -11.66 -1.07 24.33
N GLU A 261 -10.94 -0.69 23.29
CA GLU A 261 -9.75 -1.37 22.79
C GLU A 261 -8.55 -0.44 22.95
N LEU A 262 -7.53 -0.86 23.67
CA LEU A 262 -6.26 -0.15 23.81
C LEU A 262 -5.15 -0.98 23.16
N ASN A 263 -4.45 -0.39 22.19
CA ASN A 263 -3.26 -0.96 21.59
C ASN A 263 -2.12 0.04 21.73
N THR A 264 -1.05 -0.34 22.42
CA THR A 264 0.11 0.52 22.59
C THR A 264 1.38 -0.27 22.28
N SER A 265 2.35 0.39 21.68
CA SER A 265 3.65 -0.23 21.40
C SER A 265 4.80 0.77 21.45
N PHE A 266 5.95 0.27 21.87
CA PHE A 266 7.21 0.98 21.99
C PHE A 266 8.28 0.20 21.23
N GLY A 267 9.15 0.89 20.54
CA GLY A 267 10.19 0.21 19.76
C GLY A 267 11.41 1.06 19.53
N THR A 268 12.42 0.40 18.99
CA THR A 268 13.65 1.05 18.55
C THR A 268 14.06 0.56 17.18
N SER A 269 14.61 1.44 16.39
CA SER A 269 15.05 1.19 15.02
C SER A 269 16.53 1.51 14.87
N GLN A 270 17.23 0.71 14.07
CA GLN A 270 18.62 0.97 13.67
C GLN A 270 18.83 0.56 12.22
N ILE A 271 19.89 1.00 11.60
CA ILE A 271 20.21 0.65 10.22
C ILE A 271 20.29 -0.87 10.03
N ALA A 272 19.63 -1.41 9.01
CA ALA A 272 19.58 -2.86 8.75
C ALA A 272 20.87 -3.36 8.06
N LYS A 273 21.39 -2.61 7.08
CA LYS A 273 22.57 -2.94 6.29
C LYS A 273 23.35 -1.66 5.95
N ARG A 274 24.68 -1.75 5.90
CA ARG A 274 25.58 -0.67 5.51
C ARG A 274 26.25 -0.96 4.17
N ILE A 275 26.46 0.07 3.37
CA ILE A 275 27.37 0.01 2.22
C ILE A 275 28.80 -0.01 2.76
N LYS A 276 29.65 -0.89 2.23
CA LYS A 276 31.03 -1.04 2.66
C LYS A 276 31.92 -0.05 1.92
N VAL A 277 32.31 1.03 2.59
CA VAL A 277 33.35 1.96 2.20
C VAL A 277 34.61 1.70 3.03
N LEU A 278 35.73 2.30 2.69
CA LEU A 278 37.01 2.11 3.43
C LEU A 278 36.89 2.70 4.84
N ASP A 279 37.43 1.99 5.83
CA ASP A 279 37.79 2.57 7.13
C ASP A 279 39.12 3.32 7.05
N ALA A 280 39.54 3.97 8.13
CA ALA A 280 40.79 4.76 8.12
C ALA A 280 42.05 3.95 7.81
N THR A 281 42.12 2.69 8.26
CA THR A 281 43.25 1.79 7.98
C THR A 281 43.26 1.38 6.51
N GLN A 282 42.10 0.98 5.98
CA GLN A 282 41.95 0.62 4.58
C GLN A 282 42.15 1.82 3.66
N TYR A 283 41.78 3.03 4.10
CA TYR A 283 42.02 4.26 3.34
C TYR A 283 43.49 4.57 3.22
N ARG A 284 44.28 4.43 4.30
CA ARG A 284 45.75 4.53 4.28
C ARG A 284 46.39 3.48 3.38
N GLU A 285 45.89 2.22 3.46
CA GLU A 285 46.28 1.15 2.52
C GLU A 285 45.99 1.57 1.07
N ALA A 286 44.82 2.13 0.80
CA ALA A 286 44.44 2.59 -0.54
C ALA A 286 45.33 3.76 -1.03
N LEU A 287 45.67 4.73 -0.19
CA LEU A 287 46.59 5.81 -0.55
C LEU A 287 47.95 5.26 -0.97
N ALA A 288 48.51 4.30 -0.23
CA ALA A 288 49.73 3.63 -0.58
C ALA A 288 49.61 2.81 -1.88
N TYR A 289 48.53 2.03 -2.00
CA TYR A 289 48.23 1.21 -3.19
C TYR A 289 48.15 2.04 -4.47
N TYR A 290 47.54 3.22 -4.40
CA TYR A 290 47.40 4.13 -5.54
C TYR A 290 48.55 5.13 -5.68
N SER A 291 49.54 5.06 -4.81
CA SER A 291 50.72 5.96 -4.83
C SER A 291 50.35 7.45 -4.72
N LEU A 292 49.35 7.77 -3.92
CA LEU A 292 48.83 9.13 -3.74
C LEU A 292 49.54 9.92 -2.65
N GLY A 293 50.58 9.34 -2.04
CA GLY A 293 51.32 9.97 -0.94
C GLY A 293 50.52 10.05 0.37
N THR A 294 51.11 10.66 1.38
CA THR A 294 50.51 10.77 2.72
C THR A 294 49.60 11.99 2.88
N GLY A 295 49.55 12.91 1.94
CA GLY A 295 48.77 14.17 2.04
C GLY A 295 47.26 13.96 2.17
N GLY A 296 46.77 12.81 1.73
CA GLY A 296 45.35 12.40 1.88
C GLY A 296 45.01 11.88 3.29
N ASP A 297 45.99 11.43 4.07
CA ASP A 297 45.79 11.01 5.45
C ASP A 297 45.77 12.23 6.39
N LYS A 298 44.72 12.42 7.12
CA LYS A 298 44.52 13.52 8.08
C LYS A 298 44.68 13.09 9.53
N GLY A 299 45.15 11.87 9.75
CA GLY A 299 45.53 11.36 11.06
C GLY A 299 44.40 10.81 11.94
N SER A 300 43.17 10.96 11.54
CA SER A 300 42.02 10.56 12.34
C SER A 300 41.48 9.16 11.99
N ASN A 301 40.41 8.73 12.67
CA ASN A 301 39.66 7.51 12.41
C ASN A 301 38.19 7.80 12.66
N VAL A 302 37.41 8.06 11.61
CA VAL A 302 36.02 8.53 11.67
C VAL A 302 35.13 7.71 10.74
N ASN A 303 33.97 7.31 11.24
CA ASN A 303 32.89 6.78 10.42
C ASN A 303 31.82 7.86 10.27
N ALA A 304 31.84 8.59 9.16
CA ALA A 304 30.92 9.70 8.94
C ALA A 304 29.48 9.25 8.76
N LEU A 305 29.24 8.03 8.24
CA LEU A 305 27.89 7.49 8.15
C LEU A 305 27.32 7.24 9.55
N ASP A 306 28.08 6.65 10.47
CA ASP A 306 27.61 6.44 11.85
C ASP A 306 27.39 7.76 12.60
N ALA A 307 28.16 8.81 12.28
CA ALA A 307 28.01 10.12 12.91
C ALA A 307 26.64 10.78 12.63
N ILE A 308 26.04 10.54 11.45
CA ILE A 308 24.73 11.08 11.07
C ILE A 308 23.57 10.15 11.44
N LEU A 309 23.86 8.93 11.86
CA LEU A 309 22.85 7.94 12.24
C LEU A 309 22.53 8.00 13.74
N GLN A 310 21.38 7.48 14.09
CA GLN A 310 20.92 7.28 15.47
C GLN A 310 20.08 6.02 15.61
N LYS A 311 19.84 5.62 16.85
CA LYS A 311 18.74 4.70 17.17
C LYS A 311 17.45 5.53 17.20
N GLY A 312 16.48 5.19 16.33
CA GLY A 312 15.19 5.89 16.30
C GLY A 312 14.21 5.24 17.28
N ASN A 313 13.53 6.04 18.09
CA ASN A 313 12.49 5.57 19.00
C ASN A 313 11.13 5.56 18.31
N ILE A 314 10.28 4.61 18.70
CA ILE A 314 8.91 4.48 18.21
C ILE A 314 7.96 4.40 19.39
N GLN A 315 6.91 5.19 19.33
CA GLN A 315 5.80 5.20 20.28
C GLN A 315 4.50 5.21 19.50
N ASN A 316 3.63 4.24 19.75
CA ASN A 316 2.36 4.11 19.05
C ASN A 316 1.25 3.83 20.07
N TYR A 317 0.23 4.67 20.10
CA TYR A 317 -0.91 4.57 21.01
C TYR A 317 -2.20 4.60 20.20
N ASN A 318 -3.07 3.64 20.42
CA ASN A 318 -4.37 3.56 19.75
C ASN A 318 -5.44 3.22 20.77
N LEU A 319 -6.47 4.05 20.82
CA LEU A 319 -7.65 3.85 21.62
C LEU A 319 -8.86 3.72 20.72
N GLY A 320 -9.68 2.69 20.90
CA GLY A 320 -10.93 2.49 20.18
C GLY A 320 -12.08 2.31 21.14
N VAL A 321 -13.22 2.91 20.87
CA VAL A 321 -14.48 2.73 21.58
C VAL A 321 -15.56 2.38 20.59
N SER A 322 -16.27 1.28 20.79
CA SER A 322 -17.35 0.87 19.88
C SER A 322 -18.51 0.28 20.67
N GLY A 323 -19.73 0.49 20.18
CA GLY A 323 -20.93 -0.03 20.81
C GLY A 323 -22.17 0.30 20.01
N GLY A 324 -23.33 0.09 20.59
CA GLY A 324 -24.62 0.44 20.00
C GLY A 324 -25.68 -0.64 20.12
N ASN A 325 -26.76 -0.44 19.41
CA ASN A 325 -27.89 -1.36 19.35
C ASN A 325 -28.25 -1.67 17.88
N GLU A 326 -29.40 -2.25 17.63
CA GLU A 326 -29.84 -2.57 16.26
C GLU A 326 -30.11 -1.34 15.39
N ASN A 327 -30.44 -0.19 16.01
CA ASN A 327 -30.82 1.04 15.31
C ASN A 327 -29.66 2.02 15.18
N ALA A 328 -28.69 1.98 16.10
CA ALA A 328 -27.55 2.88 16.10
C ALA A 328 -26.29 2.14 16.53
N LYS A 329 -25.28 2.12 15.68
CA LYS A 329 -23.96 1.56 15.95
C LYS A 329 -22.91 2.63 15.73
N TYR A 330 -21.94 2.67 16.61
CA TYR A 330 -20.86 3.66 16.53
C TYR A 330 -19.51 3.04 16.84
N ARG A 331 -18.48 3.59 16.24
CA ARG A 331 -17.09 3.39 16.63
C ARG A 331 -16.37 4.74 16.54
N PHE A 332 -15.62 5.02 17.57
CA PHE A 332 -14.65 6.11 17.60
C PHE A 332 -13.28 5.50 17.87
N SER A 333 -12.25 5.95 17.17
CA SER A 333 -10.88 5.63 17.51
C SER A 333 -9.99 6.86 17.41
N PHE A 334 -8.91 6.84 18.20
CA PHE A 334 -7.88 7.87 18.20
C PHE A 334 -6.51 7.19 18.27
N GLY A 335 -5.60 7.61 17.42
CA GLY A 335 -4.24 7.09 17.32
C GLY A 335 -3.19 8.16 17.32
N VAL A 336 -2.08 7.91 18.01
CA VAL A 336 -0.87 8.73 18.01
C VAL A 336 0.32 7.85 17.67
N LEU A 337 1.02 8.17 16.60
CA LEU A 337 2.30 7.57 16.24
C LEU A 337 3.38 8.63 16.30
N ASN A 338 4.44 8.38 17.07
CA ASN A 338 5.69 9.14 17.04
C ASN A 338 6.81 8.19 16.68
N GLN A 339 7.41 8.36 15.50
CA GLN A 339 8.50 7.52 15.00
C GLN A 339 9.67 8.40 14.58
N GLU A 340 10.76 8.30 15.32
CA GLU A 340 12.03 8.89 14.93
C GLU A 340 12.68 8.04 13.83
N GLY A 341 13.33 8.69 12.88
CA GLY A 341 14.12 8.03 11.85
C GLY A 341 15.50 7.60 12.35
N ILE A 342 16.14 6.74 11.59
CA ILE A 342 17.53 6.28 11.88
C ILE A 342 18.60 7.28 11.44
N VAL A 343 18.25 8.26 10.63
CA VAL A 343 19.08 9.46 10.38
C VAL A 343 18.62 10.52 11.37
N ARG A 344 19.58 11.20 12.02
CA ARG A 344 19.28 12.26 13.01
C ARG A 344 18.42 13.35 12.39
N LYS A 345 17.56 13.99 13.18
CA LYS A 345 16.62 15.05 12.76
C LYS A 345 15.62 14.59 11.68
N THR A 346 15.28 13.31 11.65
CA THR A 346 14.22 12.79 10.77
C THR A 346 13.17 12.04 11.55
N GLY A 347 11.94 12.01 11.05
CA GLY A 347 10.86 11.27 11.69
C GLY A 347 9.48 11.68 11.21
N ILE A 348 8.47 11.00 11.75
CA ILE A 348 7.06 11.29 11.52
C ILE A 348 6.29 11.27 12.83
N LYS A 349 5.47 12.29 13.06
CA LYS A 349 4.50 12.34 14.15
C LYS A 349 3.11 12.46 13.56
N LYS A 350 2.25 11.51 13.88
CA LYS A 350 0.94 11.37 13.27
C LYS A 350 -0.16 11.29 14.33
N TYR A 351 -1.23 12.05 14.13
CA TYR A 351 -2.48 11.99 14.86
C TYR A 351 -3.59 11.59 13.90
N THR A 352 -4.37 10.60 14.28
CA THR A 352 -5.47 10.09 13.48
C THR A 352 -6.69 9.88 14.35
N ALA A 353 -7.87 10.18 13.81
CA ALA A 353 -9.11 9.69 14.40
C ALA A 353 -9.95 9.02 13.32
N ASN A 354 -10.85 8.14 13.73
CA ASN A 354 -11.83 7.53 12.86
C ASN A 354 -13.16 7.47 13.58
N ILE A 355 -14.19 8.04 12.96
CA ILE A 355 -15.56 8.10 13.48
C ILE A 355 -16.45 7.40 12.47
N THR A 356 -16.98 6.24 12.84
CA THR A 356 -17.95 5.52 12.01
C THR A 356 -19.25 5.36 12.75
N SER A 357 -20.35 5.64 12.09
CA SER A 357 -21.68 5.48 12.64
C SER A 357 -22.62 4.91 11.59
N ASN A 358 -23.52 4.06 12.02
CA ASN A 358 -24.60 3.51 11.20
C ASN A 358 -25.92 3.69 11.96
N PHE A 359 -26.85 4.41 11.38
CA PHE A 359 -28.17 4.66 11.93
C PHE A 359 -29.24 4.03 11.06
N LYS A 360 -30.30 3.53 11.69
CA LYS A 360 -31.51 3.05 11.03
C LYS A 360 -32.68 3.78 11.64
N PHE A 361 -33.50 4.33 10.77
CA PHE A 361 -34.66 5.13 11.11
C PHE A 361 -35.92 4.42 10.64
N LEU A 362 -37.07 4.89 11.10
CA LEU A 362 -38.42 4.35 10.90
C LEU A 362 -38.58 3.00 11.63
N GLU A 363 -39.78 2.68 12.02
CA GLU A 363 -40.10 1.41 12.71
C GLU A 363 -39.72 0.19 11.87
N ASN A 364 -39.90 0.26 10.55
CA ASN A 364 -39.54 -0.79 9.60
C ASN A 364 -38.08 -0.82 9.21
N LYS A 365 -37.21 0.08 9.75
CA LYS A 365 -35.76 0.18 9.47
C LYS A 365 -35.43 0.36 7.98
N LYS A 366 -36.35 0.93 7.20
CA LYS A 366 -36.17 1.12 5.75
C LYS A 366 -35.24 2.26 5.41
N LEU A 367 -35.19 3.33 6.22
CA LEU A 367 -34.27 4.43 6.05
C LEU A 367 -33.02 4.18 6.90
N GLY A 368 -31.85 4.35 6.32
CA GLY A 368 -30.61 4.28 7.05
C GLY A 368 -29.60 5.33 6.62
N LEU A 369 -28.57 5.50 7.44
CA LEU A 369 -27.51 6.47 7.23
C LEU A 369 -26.20 5.90 7.73
N ASP A 370 -25.22 5.81 6.82
CA ASP A 370 -23.82 5.50 7.15
C ASP A 370 -23.01 6.79 7.13
N ILE A 371 -22.22 7.03 8.19
CA ILE A 371 -21.31 8.17 8.31
C ILE A 371 -19.91 7.61 8.58
N ASN A 372 -18.91 8.11 7.85
CA ASN A 372 -17.51 7.85 8.12
C ASN A 372 -16.72 9.14 7.99
N ILE A 373 -15.90 9.48 9.01
CA ILE A 373 -15.05 10.66 9.05
C ILE A 373 -13.68 10.24 9.57
N ILE A 374 -12.65 10.48 8.78
CA ILE A 374 -11.24 10.18 9.11
C ILE A 374 -10.43 11.48 9.05
N PRO A 375 -10.37 12.25 10.12
CA PRO A 375 -9.43 13.38 10.24
C PRO A 375 -8.06 12.86 10.64
N SER A 376 -7.04 13.40 10.02
CA SER A 376 -5.65 13.08 10.30
C SER A 376 -4.74 14.28 10.12
N GLN A 377 -3.73 14.37 10.95
CA GLN A 377 -2.63 15.31 10.77
C GLN A 377 -1.32 14.59 11.04
N TYR A 378 -0.35 14.77 10.16
CA TYR A 378 1.01 14.33 10.43
C TYR A 378 2.02 15.42 10.11
N THR A 379 3.12 15.38 10.85
CA THR A 379 4.29 16.22 10.66
C THR A 379 5.48 15.33 10.39
N GLU A 380 6.24 15.65 9.36
CA GLU A 380 7.48 14.97 8.99
C GLU A 380 8.66 15.91 9.16
N GLN A 381 9.80 15.34 9.59
CA GLN A 381 11.11 15.93 9.49
C GLN A 381 11.90 15.12 8.48
N ILE A 382 12.46 15.77 7.47
CA ILE A 382 12.99 15.14 6.26
C ILE A 382 14.49 15.45 6.16
N ALA A 383 15.32 14.42 5.88
CA ALA A 383 16.73 14.61 5.60
C ALA A 383 16.98 15.17 4.19
N PRO A 384 18.08 15.89 3.95
CA PRO A 384 18.48 16.31 2.62
C PRO A 384 18.99 15.09 1.82
N ILE A 385 18.06 14.38 1.19
CA ILE A 385 18.30 13.25 0.30
C ILE A 385 17.67 13.61 -1.04
N THR A 386 18.48 13.59 -2.08
CA THR A 386 18.07 13.94 -3.43
C THR A 386 18.15 12.72 -4.34
N ASN A 387 17.31 12.66 -5.35
CA ASN A 387 17.35 11.64 -6.39
C ASN A 387 18.17 12.09 -7.61
N ASN A 388 18.79 13.26 -7.57
CA ASN A 388 19.46 13.88 -8.71
C ASN A 388 20.96 14.12 -8.48
N ALA A 389 21.59 14.63 -9.56
CA ALA A 389 23.02 14.87 -9.70
C ALA A 389 23.67 15.56 -8.52
N GLY A 390 24.88 15.16 -8.28
CA GLY A 390 25.73 15.75 -7.27
C GLY A 390 25.44 15.22 -5.88
N SER A 391 26.35 14.42 -5.37
CA SER A 391 26.36 13.98 -3.97
C SER A 391 26.38 15.16 -3.00
N ARG A 392 26.68 16.37 -3.45
CA ARG A 392 26.88 17.56 -2.64
C ARG A 392 25.67 17.94 -1.79
N GLY A 393 24.45 17.81 -2.33
CA GLY A 393 23.20 18.02 -1.57
C GLY A 393 22.72 16.81 -0.77
N SER A 394 23.30 15.61 -0.97
CA SER A 394 22.87 14.39 -0.31
C SER A 394 23.65 14.13 0.97
N LEU A 395 22.95 14.09 2.11
CA LEU A 395 23.54 13.74 3.40
C LEU A 395 24.23 12.37 3.38
N ILE A 396 23.57 11.37 2.80
CA ILE A 396 24.10 10.00 2.70
C ILE A 396 25.29 9.93 1.75
N GLY A 397 25.22 10.60 0.59
CA GLY A 397 26.33 10.65 -0.36
C GLY A 397 27.57 11.30 0.23
N ASN A 398 27.41 12.42 0.92
CA ASN A 398 28.51 13.10 1.62
C ASN A 398 29.13 12.23 2.71
N ALA A 399 28.29 11.53 3.49
CA ALA A 399 28.79 10.64 4.56
C ALA A 399 29.55 9.42 4.02
N LEU A 400 29.12 8.84 2.89
CA LEU A 400 29.82 7.71 2.25
C LEU A 400 31.14 8.15 1.63
N GLN A 401 31.24 9.37 1.10
CA GLN A 401 32.44 9.92 0.47
C GLN A 401 33.40 10.61 1.46
N TRP A 402 32.98 10.84 2.71
CA TRP A 402 33.83 11.52 3.68
C TRP A 402 35.15 10.75 3.89
N ASN A 403 36.28 11.48 3.88
CA ASN A 403 37.57 10.89 4.16
C ASN A 403 37.61 10.31 5.60
N PRO A 404 37.78 9.00 5.76
CA PRO A 404 37.71 8.40 7.11
C PRO A 404 38.87 8.80 8.03
N THR A 405 39.90 9.46 7.49
CA THR A 405 41.02 9.98 8.27
C THR A 405 40.86 11.46 8.62
N GLU A 406 39.78 12.12 8.16
CA GLU A 406 39.47 13.53 8.44
C GLU A 406 38.41 13.65 9.53
N ASN A 407 38.68 14.40 10.61
CA ASN A 407 37.69 14.69 11.64
C ASN A 407 36.49 15.48 11.08
N LEU A 408 35.27 15.19 11.57
CA LEU A 408 34.08 15.96 11.22
C LEU A 408 34.02 17.32 11.92
N LYS A 409 34.62 17.42 13.12
CA LYS A 409 34.70 18.65 13.91
C LYS A 409 36.14 19.00 14.19
N GLY A 410 36.40 20.28 14.27
CA GLY A 410 37.67 20.86 14.70
C GLY A 410 37.46 22.08 15.55
N VAL A 411 38.53 22.67 16.04
CA VAL A 411 38.52 23.92 16.80
C VAL A 411 39.28 24.96 16.00
N LYS A 412 38.63 26.08 15.71
CA LYS A 412 39.25 27.25 15.09
C LYS A 412 39.10 28.48 16.00
N ASN A 413 40.21 29.06 16.41
CA ASN A 413 40.21 30.20 17.33
C ASN A 413 39.44 29.95 18.64
N GLY A 414 39.53 28.72 19.19
CA GLY A 414 38.84 28.35 20.42
C GLY A 414 37.33 28.04 20.25
N VAL A 415 36.81 28.05 19.03
CA VAL A 415 35.41 27.77 18.72
C VAL A 415 35.30 26.47 17.97
N ASP A 416 34.32 25.61 18.35
CA ASP A 416 33.98 24.39 17.63
C ASP A 416 33.52 24.73 16.20
N THR A 417 34.13 24.10 15.23
CA THR A 417 33.84 24.30 13.81
C THR A 417 33.69 22.96 13.11
N PHE A 418 33.04 22.99 11.93
CA PHE A 418 33.01 21.84 11.04
C PHE A 418 34.19 21.86 10.08
N ASN A 419 34.88 20.73 9.96
CA ASN A 419 35.98 20.59 9.01
C ASN A 419 35.47 20.63 7.59
N VAL A 420 36.29 21.15 6.67
CA VAL A 420 35.98 21.24 5.23
C VAL A 420 37.09 20.56 4.47
N ILE A 421 36.73 19.65 3.56
CA ILE A 421 37.71 19.03 2.66
C ILE A 421 38.09 20.08 1.60
N ALA A 422 39.39 20.33 1.45
CA ALA A 422 39.93 21.24 0.43
C ALA A 422 39.56 20.70 -0.98
N GLY A 423 39.06 21.57 -1.87
CA GLY A 423 38.61 21.20 -3.21
C GLY A 423 37.10 21.28 -3.45
N GLY A 424 36.34 21.50 -2.41
CA GLY A 424 35.01 22.16 -2.51
C GLY A 424 33.79 21.36 -2.91
N ASP A 425 33.91 20.11 -3.39
CA ASP A 425 32.74 19.37 -3.89
C ASP A 425 32.01 18.51 -2.83
N LEU A 426 32.59 18.36 -1.66
CA LEU A 426 32.04 17.58 -0.57
C LEU A 426 31.66 18.48 0.59
N ILE A 427 30.45 18.31 1.11
CA ILE A 427 29.99 19.02 2.30
C ILE A 427 30.16 18.12 3.50
N ASN A 428 30.66 18.68 4.59
CA ASN A 428 30.70 17.96 5.85
C ASN A 428 29.30 17.47 6.24
N PRO A 429 29.09 16.14 6.40
CA PRO A 429 27.75 15.60 6.61
C PRO A 429 27.12 16.06 7.94
N LEU A 430 27.92 16.27 9.01
CA LEU A 430 27.40 16.85 10.25
C LEU A 430 27.02 18.33 10.07
N ALA A 431 27.84 19.10 9.35
CA ALA A 431 27.52 20.48 9.04
C ALA A 431 26.20 20.59 8.23
N LEU A 432 26.05 19.72 7.21
CA LEU A 432 24.83 19.68 6.40
C LEU A 432 23.61 19.31 7.27
N GLN A 433 23.75 18.35 8.15
CA GLN A 433 22.68 17.93 9.06
C GLN A 433 22.30 19.02 10.05
N GLU A 434 23.26 19.80 10.54
CA GLU A 434 23.00 20.93 11.45
C GLU A 434 22.38 22.12 10.71
N ALA A 435 22.88 22.40 9.50
CA ALA A 435 22.44 23.55 8.71
C ALA A 435 21.04 23.38 8.09
N TYR A 436 20.60 22.14 7.89
CA TYR A 436 19.36 21.82 7.16
C TYR A 436 18.19 21.57 8.08
N SER A 437 17.09 22.24 7.83
CA SER A 437 15.77 21.92 8.40
C SER A 437 14.76 21.76 7.27
N ASP A 438 13.94 20.71 7.33
CA ASP A 438 12.86 20.45 6.39
C ASP A 438 11.68 19.85 7.15
N ARG A 439 10.61 20.60 7.26
CA ARG A 439 9.41 20.22 8.01
C ARG A 439 8.20 20.29 7.11
N SER A 440 7.42 19.22 7.11
CA SER A 440 6.15 19.16 6.40
C SER A 440 5.03 18.84 7.36
N LYS A 441 3.94 19.57 7.27
CA LYS A 441 2.70 19.32 8.04
C LYS A 441 1.56 19.09 7.05
N VAL A 442 0.96 17.90 7.09
CA VAL A 442 -0.15 17.54 6.22
C VAL A 442 -1.38 17.24 7.06
N THR A 443 -2.49 17.86 6.72
CA THR A 443 -3.80 17.63 7.32
C THR A 443 -4.72 17.06 6.25
N THR A 444 -5.38 15.94 6.57
CA THR A 444 -6.34 15.27 5.67
C THR A 444 -7.65 15.03 6.40
N ILE A 445 -8.76 15.27 5.73
CA ILE A 445 -10.10 14.94 6.18
C ILE A 445 -10.76 14.13 5.06
N LEU A 446 -10.98 12.85 5.29
CA LEU A 446 -11.83 12.01 4.46
C LEU A 446 -13.17 11.88 5.16
N ALA A 447 -14.23 12.37 4.54
CA ALA A 447 -15.57 12.29 5.10
C ALA A 447 -16.55 11.72 4.07
N SER A 448 -17.42 10.84 4.50
CA SER A 448 -18.50 10.30 3.68
C SER A 448 -19.82 10.25 4.44
N PHE A 449 -20.88 10.51 3.71
CA PHE A 449 -22.26 10.52 4.16
C PHE A 449 -23.10 9.70 3.16
N SER A 450 -23.67 8.60 3.63
CA SER A 450 -24.36 7.67 2.74
C SER A 450 -25.75 7.28 3.27
N PRO A 451 -26.79 8.11 2.99
CA PRO A 451 -28.15 7.72 3.23
C PRO A 451 -28.62 6.64 2.25
N TYR A 452 -29.42 5.72 2.72
CA TYR A 452 -30.06 4.72 1.89
C TYR A 452 -31.52 4.50 2.28
N TYR A 453 -32.32 4.14 1.28
CA TYR A 453 -33.75 3.83 1.49
C TYR A 453 -34.10 2.52 0.81
N ARG A 454 -34.66 1.58 1.57
CA ARG A 454 -35.20 0.32 1.05
C ARG A 454 -36.61 0.52 0.55
N ILE A 455 -36.73 0.72 -0.75
CA ILE A 455 -38.01 0.90 -1.43
C ILE A 455 -38.87 -0.34 -1.21
N THR A 456 -38.31 -1.51 -1.50
CA THR A 456 -38.85 -2.82 -1.14
C THR A 456 -37.80 -3.62 -0.35
N ASN A 457 -38.06 -4.85 0.00
CA ASN A 457 -37.07 -5.72 0.65
C ASN A 457 -35.94 -6.09 -0.30
N GLU A 458 -36.19 -6.07 -1.59
CA GLU A 458 -35.28 -6.43 -2.68
C GLU A 458 -34.56 -5.22 -3.29
N LEU A 459 -35.18 -4.01 -3.23
CA LEU A 459 -34.73 -2.81 -3.94
C LEU A 459 -34.30 -1.73 -2.96
N GLU A 460 -33.03 -1.38 -2.98
CA GLU A 460 -32.42 -0.32 -2.16
C GLU A 460 -31.87 0.78 -3.05
N TYR A 461 -32.29 2.01 -2.81
CA TYR A 461 -31.60 3.21 -3.29
C TYR A 461 -30.61 3.69 -2.26
N ARG A 462 -29.38 4.04 -2.72
CA ARG A 462 -28.31 4.59 -1.88
C ARG A 462 -27.65 5.76 -2.57
N MET A 463 -27.46 6.83 -1.84
CA MET A 463 -26.60 7.94 -2.22
C MET A 463 -25.30 7.87 -1.42
N LEU A 464 -24.19 8.22 -2.01
CA LEU A 464 -22.90 8.46 -1.34
C LEU A 464 -22.44 9.86 -1.72
N TYR A 465 -22.31 10.72 -0.74
CA TYR A 465 -21.56 11.97 -0.87
C TYR A 465 -20.28 11.86 -0.09
N SER A 466 -19.14 12.20 -0.69
CA SER A 466 -17.87 12.19 -0.01
C SER A 466 -16.99 13.36 -0.40
N ILE A 467 -16.15 13.77 0.56
CA ILE A 467 -15.10 14.75 0.37
C ILE A 467 -13.79 14.19 0.91
N ASN A 468 -12.75 14.27 0.12
CA ASN A 468 -11.37 14.07 0.54
C ASN A 468 -10.63 15.40 0.39
N TYR A 469 -10.40 16.07 1.49
CA TYR A 469 -9.68 17.34 1.56
C TYR A 469 -8.34 17.11 2.23
N SER A 470 -7.26 17.48 1.56
CA SER A 470 -5.91 17.38 2.10
C SER A 470 -5.11 18.63 1.79
N THR A 471 -4.46 19.18 2.81
CA THR A 471 -3.57 20.34 2.66
C THR A 471 -2.25 20.05 3.33
N GLY A 472 -1.17 20.41 2.65
CA GLY A 472 0.19 20.28 3.16
C GLY A 472 0.91 21.61 3.10
N LEU A 473 1.60 21.94 4.17
CA LEU A 473 2.54 23.05 4.27
C LEU A 473 3.93 22.47 4.51
N ARG A 474 4.93 22.90 3.75
CA ARG A 474 6.33 22.47 3.90
C ARG A 474 7.25 23.66 3.87
N GLY A 475 8.10 23.76 4.90
CA GLY A 475 9.17 24.74 5.03
C GLY A 475 10.52 24.08 4.98
N THR A 476 11.47 24.65 4.25
CA THR A 476 12.87 24.23 4.22
C THR A 476 13.77 25.42 4.46
N THR A 477 14.78 25.22 5.32
CA THR A 477 15.83 26.22 5.59
C THR A 477 17.20 25.60 5.46
N LEU A 478 18.13 26.41 5.02
CA LEU A 478 19.54 26.06 4.97
C LEU A 478 20.35 27.26 5.54
N GLN A 479 21.10 26.98 6.60
CA GLN A 479 21.81 28.01 7.38
C GLN A 479 22.97 28.64 6.59
N PRO A 480 23.31 29.92 6.82
CA PRO A 480 24.33 30.65 6.07
C PRO A 480 25.77 30.16 6.29
N PHE A 481 26.04 29.41 7.34
CA PHE A 481 27.40 28.94 7.60
C PHE A 481 27.83 27.76 6.70
N ILE A 482 26.88 27.11 6.01
CA ILE A 482 27.15 25.97 5.16
C ILE A 482 27.81 26.43 3.85
N ASN A 483 28.95 25.83 3.51
CA ASN A 483 29.63 26.11 2.25
C ASN A 483 28.92 25.44 1.07
N PHE A 484 27.84 26.04 0.66
CA PHE A 484 27.00 25.60 -0.45
C PHE A 484 26.82 26.75 -1.43
N ASN A 485 26.84 26.49 -2.74
CA ASN A 485 26.71 27.53 -3.76
C ASN A 485 25.51 28.43 -3.45
N ASP A 486 25.69 29.73 -3.54
CA ASP A 486 24.70 30.77 -3.30
C ASP A 486 24.08 30.84 -1.88
N VAL A 487 24.38 29.87 -1.01
CA VAL A 487 23.85 29.85 0.38
C VAL A 487 24.84 30.42 1.38
N TYR A 488 26.13 30.17 1.17
CA TYR A 488 27.17 30.64 2.08
C TYR A 488 27.09 32.15 2.36
N GLY A 489 27.06 32.55 3.62
CA GLY A 489 26.92 33.92 4.06
C GLY A 489 25.52 34.52 3.90
N LYS A 490 24.56 33.82 3.28
CA LYS A 490 23.21 34.34 3.00
C LYS A 490 22.12 33.52 3.69
N GLY A 491 22.26 32.19 3.72
CA GLY A 491 21.16 31.28 4.03
C GLY A 491 20.11 31.20 2.92
N ARG A 492 19.26 30.18 2.98
CA ARG A 492 18.15 29.97 2.03
C ARG A 492 16.91 29.49 2.76
N VAL A 493 15.76 29.94 2.30
CA VAL A 493 14.44 29.52 2.79
C VAL A 493 13.51 29.23 1.62
N ARG A 494 12.66 28.20 1.80
CA ARG A 494 11.52 27.94 0.91
C ARG A 494 10.32 27.53 1.74
N LEU A 495 9.15 27.99 1.33
CA LEU A 495 7.86 27.64 1.89
C LEU A 495 6.91 27.27 0.76
N ALA A 496 6.25 26.13 0.86
CA ALA A 496 5.29 25.71 -0.14
C ALA A 496 4.03 25.15 0.50
N GLN A 497 2.91 25.41 -0.14
CA GLN A 497 1.61 24.84 0.20
C GLN A 497 1.04 24.08 -0.99
N SER A 498 0.44 22.92 -0.72
CA SER A 498 -0.34 22.14 -1.67
C SER A 498 -1.70 21.81 -1.06
N GLN A 499 -2.74 21.91 -1.85
CA GLN A 499 -4.10 21.55 -1.48
C GLN A 499 -4.68 20.61 -2.52
N LEU A 500 -5.20 19.47 -2.07
CA LEU A 500 -5.93 18.50 -2.87
C LEU A 500 -7.36 18.39 -2.33
N GLN A 501 -8.34 18.44 -3.21
CA GLN A 501 -9.74 18.26 -2.86
C GLN A 501 -10.41 17.36 -3.91
N THR A 502 -11.03 16.28 -3.45
CA THR A 502 -11.85 15.41 -4.27
C THR A 502 -13.26 15.43 -3.68
N GLU A 503 -14.23 15.78 -4.49
CA GLU A 503 -15.66 15.74 -4.18
C GLU A 503 -16.30 14.66 -5.03
N GLN A 504 -17.11 13.80 -4.43
CA GLN A 504 -17.81 12.73 -5.12
C GLN A 504 -19.27 12.68 -4.69
N ILE A 505 -20.14 12.49 -5.67
CA ILE A 505 -21.52 12.08 -5.45
C ILE A 505 -21.81 10.83 -6.29
N THR A 506 -22.41 9.84 -5.65
CA THR A 506 -22.77 8.58 -6.31
C THR A 506 -24.19 8.21 -5.94
N HIS A 507 -24.97 7.83 -6.93
CA HIS A 507 -26.33 7.31 -6.77
C HIS A 507 -26.35 5.86 -7.25
N THR A 508 -26.86 4.96 -6.44
CA THR A 508 -26.99 3.54 -6.82
C THR A 508 -28.39 3.02 -6.51
N LEU A 509 -28.86 2.15 -7.38
CA LEU A 509 -30.06 1.36 -7.20
C LEU A 509 -29.66 -0.10 -7.20
N ASN A 510 -29.82 -0.76 -6.06
CA ASN A 510 -29.43 -2.15 -5.84
C ASN A 510 -30.68 -3.04 -5.76
N TYR A 511 -30.72 -4.09 -6.58
CA TYR A 511 -31.78 -5.09 -6.59
C TYR A 511 -31.20 -6.46 -6.23
N ASN A 512 -31.81 -7.14 -5.25
CA ASN A 512 -31.38 -8.48 -4.82
C ASN A 512 -32.64 -9.31 -4.57
N LYS A 513 -32.82 -10.36 -5.35
CA LYS A 513 -33.99 -11.24 -5.24
C LYS A 513 -33.67 -12.69 -5.44
N GLN A 514 -34.22 -13.54 -4.59
CA GLN A 514 -34.36 -14.96 -4.85
C GLN A 514 -35.59 -15.14 -5.71
N VAL A 515 -35.41 -15.36 -7.01
CA VAL A 515 -36.50 -15.43 -8.01
C VAL A 515 -37.22 -16.77 -7.90
N THR A 516 -36.45 -17.86 -7.77
CA THR A 516 -36.95 -19.21 -7.48
C THR A 516 -36.08 -19.84 -6.40
N SER A 517 -36.39 -21.03 -5.91
CA SER A 517 -35.52 -21.79 -5.00
C SER A 517 -34.12 -21.95 -5.56
N ASP A 518 -33.97 -21.98 -6.87
CA ASP A 518 -32.75 -22.31 -7.59
C ASP A 518 -32.04 -21.07 -8.18
N LEU A 519 -32.74 -19.94 -8.36
CA LEU A 519 -32.20 -18.78 -9.05
C LEU A 519 -32.23 -17.53 -8.17
N SER A 520 -31.06 -16.97 -7.88
CA SER A 520 -30.94 -15.63 -7.32
C SER A 520 -30.36 -14.65 -8.35
N VAL A 521 -30.90 -13.44 -8.34
CA VAL A 521 -30.48 -12.34 -9.23
C VAL A 521 -30.09 -11.15 -8.38
N ASN A 522 -28.96 -10.56 -8.67
CA ASN A 522 -28.58 -9.26 -8.16
C ASN A 522 -28.33 -8.29 -9.32
N GLY A 523 -28.74 -7.06 -9.14
CA GLY A 523 -28.59 -5.97 -10.10
C GLY A 523 -28.13 -4.70 -9.42
N LEU A 524 -27.28 -3.95 -10.08
CA LEU A 524 -26.83 -2.63 -9.65
C LEU A 524 -26.81 -1.70 -10.87
N VAL A 525 -27.45 -0.54 -10.73
CA VAL A 525 -27.33 0.57 -11.68
C VAL A 525 -26.86 1.79 -10.91
N GLY A 526 -25.96 2.56 -11.47
CA GLY A 526 -25.43 3.72 -10.79
C GLY A 526 -24.98 4.85 -11.69
N PHE A 527 -24.93 6.02 -11.09
CA PHE A 527 -24.36 7.25 -11.60
C PHE A 527 -23.36 7.77 -10.61
N GLU A 528 -22.21 8.26 -11.10
CA GLU A 528 -21.17 8.84 -10.28
C GLU A 528 -20.60 10.10 -10.92
N TYR A 529 -20.40 11.13 -10.13
CA TYR A 529 -19.68 12.32 -10.53
C TYR A 529 -18.57 12.62 -9.51
N ILE A 530 -17.36 12.81 -10.03
CA ILE A 530 -16.18 13.13 -9.22
C ILE A 530 -15.54 14.40 -9.77
N LYS A 531 -15.20 15.31 -8.87
CA LYS A 531 -14.46 16.54 -9.17
C LYS A 531 -13.16 16.57 -8.38
N PHE A 532 -12.05 16.75 -9.08
CA PHE A 532 -10.72 16.87 -8.51
C PHE A 532 -10.25 18.32 -8.63
N LYS A 533 -9.71 18.84 -7.55
CA LYS A 533 -9.09 20.17 -7.51
C LYS A 533 -7.72 20.04 -6.87
N SER A 534 -6.72 20.69 -7.47
CA SER A 534 -5.40 20.84 -6.88
C SER A 534 -4.92 22.25 -7.13
N LYS A 535 -4.40 22.88 -6.09
CA LYS A 535 -3.80 24.20 -6.14
C LYS A 535 -2.70 24.31 -5.09
N GLY A 536 -1.83 25.28 -5.27
CA GLY A 536 -0.77 25.54 -4.32
C GLY A 536 0.04 26.76 -4.69
N PHE A 537 0.99 27.05 -3.83
CA PHE A 537 1.99 28.07 -4.08
C PHE A 537 3.33 27.63 -3.49
N ASP A 538 4.41 28.20 -3.98
CA ASP A 538 5.72 28.15 -3.37
C ASP A 538 6.38 29.53 -3.37
N VAL A 539 7.10 29.81 -2.33
CA VAL A 539 7.93 31.01 -2.21
C VAL A 539 9.29 30.60 -1.68
N GLY A 540 10.34 31.27 -2.17
CA GLY A 540 11.69 30.99 -1.74
C GLY A 540 12.59 32.20 -1.88
N GLY A 541 13.68 32.20 -1.16
CA GLY A 541 14.65 33.28 -1.24
C GLY A 541 15.92 33.02 -0.45
N TYR A 542 16.90 33.85 -0.71
CA TYR A 542 18.17 33.88 0.01
C TYR A 542 18.23 35.12 0.90
N GLY A 543 19.00 35.05 1.98
CA GLY A 543 19.33 36.25 2.77
C GLY A 543 20.19 37.21 1.97
N GLN A 544 20.30 38.44 2.47
CA GLN A 544 21.17 39.46 1.88
C GLN A 544 22.62 39.25 2.32
N PRO A 545 23.60 39.24 1.38
CA PRO A 545 25.01 39.19 1.75
C PRO A 545 25.42 40.49 2.44
N GLY A 546 26.22 40.37 3.49
CA GLY A 546 26.83 41.56 4.16
C GLY A 546 25.93 42.37 5.09
N SER A 547 24.61 42.24 5.12
CA SER A 547 23.80 42.64 6.24
C SER A 547 24.09 41.69 7.39
N ALA A 548 24.29 42.22 8.60
CA ALA A 548 24.76 41.46 9.76
C ALA A 548 24.09 40.07 9.85
N GLY A 549 24.55 39.16 9.01
CA GLY A 549 24.27 37.73 9.03
C GLY A 549 23.16 37.16 8.21
N GLY A 550 22.63 37.76 7.16
CA GLY A 550 21.54 37.16 6.42
C GLY A 550 20.37 36.74 7.33
N PHE A 551 19.71 35.63 7.05
CA PHE A 551 18.71 35.10 7.94
C PHE A 551 19.27 34.57 9.29
N GLY A 552 20.59 34.32 9.40
CA GLY A 552 21.22 33.57 10.50
C GLY A 552 21.39 34.31 11.83
N ASN A 553 21.39 35.63 11.83
CA ASN A 553 21.75 36.40 13.02
C ASN A 553 20.62 36.69 13.99
N TYR A 554 19.38 36.39 13.62
CA TYR A 554 18.22 36.74 14.44
C TYR A 554 17.64 35.58 15.24
N GLY A 555 18.17 34.37 15.12
CA GLY A 555 17.63 33.19 15.82
C GLY A 555 16.18 32.86 15.45
N LEU A 556 15.71 33.36 14.32
CA LEU A 556 14.35 33.24 13.85
C LEU A 556 14.21 32.00 12.97
N ASP A 557 13.06 31.31 12.99
CA ASP A 557 12.69 30.36 11.98
C ASP A 557 12.47 31.11 10.66
N TYR A 558 13.38 30.98 9.71
CA TYR A 558 13.41 31.77 8.47
C TYR A 558 12.14 31.65 7.64
N GLU A 559 11.43 30.53 7.73
CA GLU A 559 10.18 30.29 7.03
C GLU A 559 9.07 31.25 7.44
N ASP A 560 9.15 31.83 8.66
CA ASP A 560 8.18 32.81 9.16
C ASP A 560 8.49 34.23 8.69
N TYR A 561 9.69 34.47 8.15
CA TYR A 561 10.18 35.83 7.82
C TYR A 561 10.69 35.95 6.38
N ILE A 562 10.15 35.18 5.46
CA ILE A 562 10.57 35.12 4.05
C ILE A 562 10.49 36.49 3.33
N GLN A 563 9.67 37.42 3.81
CA GLN A 563 9.58 38.78 3.32
C GLN A 563 10.88 39.59 3.46
N PHE A 564 11.79 39.14 4.32
CA PHE A 564 13.11 39.76 4.50
C PHE A 564 14.19 39.12 3.60
N SER A 565 13.81 38.16 2.74
CA SER A 565 14.72 37.65 1.74
C SER A 565 15.12 38.72 0.73
N ASN A 566 16.27 38.52 0.08
CA ASN A 566 16.72 39.41 -0.97
C ASN A 566 15.70 39.48 -2.12
N PRO A 567 15.11 40.66 -2.41
CA PRO A 567 14.08 40.81 -3.42
C PRO A 567 14.50 40.36 -4.82
N THR A 568 15.79 40.47 -5.20
CA THR A 568 16.30 40.10 -6.52
C THR A 568 16.34 38.60 -6.74
N ASN A 569 16.43 37.81 -5.65
CA ASN A 569 16.54 36.34 -5.71
C ASN A 569 15.30 35.65 -5.16
N ARG A 570 14.23 36.38 -4.92
CA ARG A 570 12.97 35.85 -4.41
C ARG A 570 12.23 35.13 -5.53
N GLN A 571 11.88 33.88 -5.27
CA GLN A 571 11.07 33.06 -6.16
C GLN A 571 9.64 33.00 -5.61
N ILE A 572 8.66 33.27 -6.43
CA ILE A 572 7.24 33.18 -6.08
C ILE A 572 6.56 32.41 -7.20
N GLY A 573 5.89 31.33 -6.86
CA GLY A 573 5.14 30.50 -7.79
C GLY A 573 3.77 30.15 -7.22
N SER A 574 2.80 30.01 -8.08
CA SER A 574 1.50 29.43 -7.74
C SER A 574 0.96 28.61 -8.88
N TYR A 575 0.12 27.64 -8.57
CA TYR A 575 -0.53 26.81 -9.57
C TYR A 575 -1.96 26.49 -9.17
N SER A 576 -2.78 26.22 -10.17
CA SER A 576 -4.08 25.58 -10.04
C SER A 576 -4.25 24.63 -11.20
N ASP A 577 -4.57 23.37 -10.91
CA ASP A 577 -4.81 22.38 -11.96
C ASP A 577 -6.00 22.80 -12.84
N PRO A 578 -5.94 22.55 -14.16
CA PRO A 578 -7.08 22.69 -15.03
C PRO A 578 -8.25 21.81 -14.57
N LYS A 579 -9.43 22.12 -15.08
CA LYS A 579 -10.67 21.39 -14.80
C LYS A 579 -10.46 19.89 -14.95
N ASN A 580 -10.75 19.13 -13.88
CA ASN A 580 -10.61 17.69 -13.82
C ASN A 580 -11.88 17.08 -13.21
N GLU A 581 -12.75 16.57 -14.07
CA GLU A 581 -14.03 15.99 -13.69
C GLU A 581 -14.23 14.67 -14.40
N LEU A 582 -14.88 13.75 -13.70
CA LEU A 582 -15.24 12.43 -14.18
C LEU A 582 -16.74 12.20 -13.93
N GLN A 583 -17.47 11.87 -14.99
CA GLN A 583 -18.88 11.52 -14.95
C GLN A 583 -19.05 10.08 -15.43
N SER A 584 -19.75 9.25 -14.69
CA SER A 584 -19.78 7.81 -14.97
C SER A 584 -21.18 7.25 -14.81
N TYR A 585 -21.52 6.34 -15.71
CA TYR A 585 -22.73 5.52 -15.68
C TYR A 585 -22.32 4.06 -15.66
N PHE A 586 -22.91 3.26 -14.80
CA PHE A 586 -22.55 1.86 -14.69
C PHE A 586 -23.73 0.96 -14.36
N ALA A 587 -23.66 -0.26 -14.86
CA ALA A 587 -24.60 -1.31 -14.53
C ALA A 587 -23.84 -2.63 -14.31
N ARG A 588 -24.28 -3.42 -13.35
CA ARG A 588 -23.79 -4.77 -13.09
C ARG A 588 -24.97 -5.69 -12.82
N THR A 589 -24.93 -6.89 -13.34
CA THR A 589 -25.84 -7.97 -13.02
C THR A 589 -25.09 -9.22 -12.61
N GLY A 590 -25.61 -9.93 -11.65
CA GLY A 590 -25.10 -11.23 -11.20
C GLY A 590 -26.25 -12.23 -11.12
N LEU A 591 -25.99 -13.42 -11.61
CA LEU A 591 -26.89 -14.57 -11.59
C LEU A 591 -26.22 -15.70 -10.81
N ASN A 592 -26.96 -16.31 -9.89
CA ASN A 592 -26.55 -17.53 -9.20
C ASN A 592 -27.63 -18.58 -9.39
N PHE A 593 -27.30 -19.62 -10.16
CA PHE A 593 -28.21 -20.73 -10.44
C PHE A 593 -27.76 -21.99 -9.68
N LYS A 594 -28.61 -22.45 -8.76
CA LYS A 594 -28.41 -23.63 -7.90
C LYS A 594 -27.12 -23.58 -7.04
N ASP A 595 -26.60 -22.35 -6.79
CA ASP A 595 -25.25 -22.19 -6.21
C ASP A 595 -24.15 -22.94 -6.95
N LYS A 596 -24.40 -23.39 -8.19
CA LYS A 596 -23.46 -24.13 -9.04
C LYS A 596 -22.87 -23.26 -10.13
N TYR A 597 -23.72 -22.48 -10.81
CA TYR A 597 -23.34 -21.64 -11.94
C TYR A 597 -23.53 -20.19 -11.58
N LEU A 598 -22.43 -19.45 -11.59
CA LEU A 598 -22.40 -18.04 -11.26
C LEU A 598 -21.99 -17.25 -12.49
N LEU A 599 -22.73 -16.19 -12.80
CA LEU A 599 -22.42 -15.27 -13.90
C LEU A 599 -22.46 -13.85 -13.38
N THR A 600 -21.50 -13.02 -13.83
CA THR A 600 -21.49 -11.58 -13.57
C THR A 600 -21.15 -10.84 -14.85
N ALA A 601 -21.93 -9.83 -15.18
CA ALA A 601 -21.66 -8.91 -16.27
C ALA A 601 -21.69 -7.47 -15.77
N THR A 602 -20.74 -6.66 -16.25
CA THR A 602 -20.62 -5.24 -15.87
C THR A 602 -20.38 -4.41 -17.12
N ILE A 603 -21.01 -3.27 -17.20
CA ILE A 603 -20.69 -2.23 -18.17
C ILE A 603 -20.55 -0.89 -17.45
N ARG A 604 -19.55 -0.12 -17.82
CA ARG A 604 -19.33 1.23 -17.32
C ARG A 604 -18.93 2.16 -18.46
N ALA A 605 -19.51 3.36 -18.46
CA ALA A 605 -19.15 4.46 -19.35
C ALA A 605 -18.61 5.62 -18.50
N ASP A 606 -17.38 6.02 -18.75
CA ASP A 606 -16.72 7.14 -18.07
C ASP A 606 -16.46 8.28 -19.03
N GLY A 607 -16.94 9.48 -18.73
CA GLY A 607 -16.65 10.72 -19.43
C GLY A 607 -15.69 11.60 -18.61
N SER A 608 -14.53 11.90 -19.15
CA SER A 608 -13.50 12.71 -18.47
C SER A 608 -13.12 13.97 -19.23
N THR A 609 -12.92 15.06 -18.48
CA THR A 609 -12.46 16.34 -19.03
C THR A 609 -11.01 16.32 -19.48
N LYS A 610 -10.24 15.29 -19.14
CA LYS A 610 -8.83 15.15 -19.52
C LYS A 610 -8.62 14.83 -20.99
N PHE A 611 -9.58 14.12 -21.59
CA PHE A 611 -9.46 13.65 -22.98
C PHE A 611 -9.93 14.65 -24.01
N GLY A 612 -9.54 14.42 -25.26
CA GLY A 612 -9.90 15.22 -26.41
C GLY A 612 -11.43 15.24 -26.62
N LYS A 613 -11.94 16.31 -27.24
CA LYS A 613 -13.39 16.50 -27.42
C LYS A 613 -14.07 15.34 -28.14
N ASN A 614 -13.34 14.62 -29.00
CA ASN A 614 -13.85 13.51 -29.81
C ASN A 614 -13.88 12.17 -29.03
N ASN A 615 -13.20 12.07 -27.86
CA ASN A 615 -13.00 10.81 -27.13
C ASN A 615 -13.21 10.96 -25.63
N LYS A 616 -14.08 11.86 -25.21
CA LYS A 616 -14.34 12.09 -23.77
C LYS A 616 -14.84 10.86 -23.04
N TYR A 617 -15.68 10.04 -23.71
CA TYR A 617 -16.24 8.83 -23.12
C TYR A 617 -15.44 7.58 -23.48
N GLY A 618 -15.18 6.76 -22.44
CA GLY A 618 -14.62 5.41 -22.56
C GLY A 618 -15.62 4.38 -22.07
N TYR A 619 -15.68 3.20 -22.74
CA TYR A 619 -16.59 2.12 -22.39
C TYR A 619 -15.79 0.90 -21.90
N PHE A 620 -16.18 0.37 -20.75
CA PHE A 620 -15.47 -0.66 -20.00
C PHE A 620 -16.39 -1.85 -19.68
N PRO A 621 -16.67 -2.72 -20.65
CA PRO A 621 -17.42 -3.94 -20.45
C PRO A 621 -16.58 -5.02 -19.78
N SER A 622 -17.24 -5.89 -18.99
CA SER A 622 -16.63 -7.10 -18.46
C SER A 622 -17.69 -8.19 -18.23
N ALA A 623 -17.23 -9.44 -18.30
CA ALA A 623 -18.03 -10.62 -18.00
C ALA A 623 -17.18 -11.66 -17.29
N SER A 624 -17.76 -12.39 -16.36
CA SER A 624 -17.12 -13.53 -15.70
C SER A 624 -18.13 -14.58 -15.32
N GLY A 625 -17.69 -15.83 -15.31
CA GLY A 625 -18.45 -16.97 -14.88
C GLY A 625 -17.68 -17.85 -13.92
N ALA A 626 -18.41 -18.56 -13.07
CA ALA A 626 -17.82 -19.58 -12.22
C ALA A 626 -18.72 -20.81 -12.17
N TRP A 627 -18.06 -21.99 -12.12
CA TRP A 627 -18.69 -23.29 -11.98
C TRP A 627 -18.21 -23.96 -10.70
N VAL A 628 -19.13 -24.24 -9.78
CA VAL A 628 -18.85 -24.93 -8.52
C VAL A 628 -19.01 -26.43 -8.74
N ILE A 629 -17.96 -27.08 -9.24
CA ILE A 629 -17.94 -28.50 -9.61
C ILE A 629 -18.28 -29.38 -8.40
N SER A 630 -17.82 -29.02 -7.22
CA SER A 630 -18.07 -29.79 -5.99
C SER A 630 -19.55 -29.89 -5.60
N LYS A 631 -20.44 -29.12 -6.24
CA LYS A 631 -21.88 -29.20 -6.05
C LYS A 631 -22.62 -30.04 -7.08
N GLU A 632 -21.88 -30.60 -8.06
CA GLU A 632 -22.46 -31.50 -9.05
C GLU A 632 -22.71 -32.88 -8.47
N SER A 633 -23.76 -33.55 -8.97
CA SER A 633 -24.14 -34.88 -8.52
C SER A 633 -23.10 -35.96 -8.82
N PHE A 634 -22.27 -35.74 -9.81
CA PHE A 634 -21.18 -36.66 -10.16
C PHE A 634 -19.91 -36.50 -9.31
N PHE A 635 -19.83 -35.44 -8.51
CA PHE A 635 -18.59 -35.14 -7.77
C PHE A 635 -18.61 -35.76 -6.36
N HIS A 636 -17.90 -36.86 -6.19
CA HIS A 636 -17.85 -37.64 -4.95
C HIS A 636 -16.42 -37.79 -4.44
N VAL A 637 -15.70 -36.69 -4.19
CA VAL A 637 -14.32 -36.71 -3.67
C VAL A 637 -14.30 -36.19 -2.22
N PRO A 638 -14.28 -37.06 -1.19
CA PRO A 638 -14.44 -36.66 0.22
C PRO A 638 -13.38 -35.70 0.73
N GLN A 639 -12.18 -35.72 0.13
CA GLN A 639 -11.05 -34.84 0.51
C GLN A 639 -11.25 -33.41 0.03
N ILE A 640 -12.07 -33.19 -1.00
CA ILE A 640 -12.32 -31.89 -1.62
C ILE A 640 -13.68 -31.35 -1.15
N ASN A 641 -13.64 -30.36 -0.27
CA ASN A 641 -14.86 -29.75 0.25
C ASN A 641 -15.49 -28.74 -0.71
N SER A 642 -14.67 -28.09 -1.52
CA SER A 642 -15.11 -27.19 -2.56
C SER A 642 -14.11 -27.16 -3.70
N LEU A 643 -14.62 -27.21 -4.92
CA LEU A 643 -13.87 -26.99 -6.15
C LEU A 643 -14.69 -26.07 -7.05
N LYS A 644 -14.12 -24.90 -7.37
CA LYS A 644 -14.72 -23.88 -8.20
C LYS A 644 -13.76 -23.46 -9.29
N LEU A 645 -14.20 -23.53 -10.55
CA LEU A 645 -13.48 -22.96 -11.69
C LEU A 645 -14.05 -21.60 -12.02
N ARG A 646 -13.20 -20.67 -12.43
CA ARG A 646 -13.56 -19.29 -12.79
C ARG A 646 -12.94 -18.91 -14.13
N ALA A 647 -13.69 -18.16 -14.92
CA ALA A 647 -13.20 -17.53 -16.14
C ALA A 647 -13.75 -16.10 -16.23
N GLY A 648 -12.91 -15.15 -16.63
CA GLY A 648 -13.29 -13.76 -16.73
C GLY A 648 -12.56 -13.04 -17.85
N TRP A 649 -13.25 -12.08 -18.42
CA TRP A 649 -12.74 -11.12 -19.38
C TRP A 649 -13.23 -9.73 -19.04
N GLY A 650 -12.40 -8.71 -19.32
CA GLY A 650 -12.85 -7.34 -19.19
C GLY A 650 -11.88 -6.35 -19.79
N LYS A 651 -12.42 -5.16 -19.99
CA LYS A 651 -11.70 -3.97 -20.42
C LYS A 651 -11.76 -2.91 -19.33
N THR A 652 -10.63 -2.29 -19.02
CA THR A 652 -10.50 -1.14 -18.11
C THR A 652 -9.76 -0.02 -18.81
N GLY A 653 -9.83 1.19 -18.29
CA GLY A 653 -9.16 2.36 -18.83
C GLY A 653 -8.17 2.99 -17.87
N ASN A 654 -7.34 3.89 -18.41
CA ASN A 654 -6.42 4.70 -17.63
C ASN A 654 -6.51 6.17 -18.04
N GLN A 655 -6.51 7.05 -17.03
CA GLN A 655 -6.46 8.51 -17.18
C GLN A 655 -5.34 9.15 -16.31
N GLU A 656 -4.31 8.38 -15.95
CA GLU A 656 -3.19 8.90 -15.16
C GLU A 656 -2.21 9.71 -16.01
N PHE A 657 -2.62 10.93 -16.33
CA PHE A 657 -1.80 11.96 -16.96
C PHE A 657 -2.29 13.33 -16.50
N PRO A 658 -1.52 14.43 -16.67
CA PRO A 658 -1.88 15.75 -16.16
C PRO A 658 -3.20 16.28 -16.72
N SER A 659 -3.96 17.02 -15.92
CA SER A 659 -5.19 17.69 -16.37
C SER A 659 -4.88 18.73 -17.42
N GLY A 660 -5.78 18.93 -18.39
CA GLY A 660 -5.61 19.90 -19.46
C GLY A 660 -4.61 19.50 -20.55
N SER A 661 -4.10 18.26 -20.53
CA SER A 661 -3.13 17.77 -21.54
C SER A 661 -3.71 17.63 -22.96
N SER A 662 -5.04 17.56 -23.10
CA SER A 662 -5.70 17.60 -24.43
C SER A 662 -5.95 19.00 -24.96
N LEU A 663 -5.70 20.04 -24.16
CA LEU A 663 -5.98 21.44 -24.47
C LEU A 663 -4.70 22.18 -24.89
N LEU A 664 -4.86 23.25 -25.67
CA LEU A 664 -3.82 24.24 -25.83
C LEU A 664 -3.57 24.97 -24.53
N ARG A 665 -2.34 25.00 -24.06
CA ARG A 665 -1.95 25.66 -22.81
C ARG A 665 -0.73 26.54 -23.05
N TYR A 666 -0.70 27.64 -22.29
CA TYR A 666 0.41 28.57 -22.29
C TYR A 666 1.09 28.56 -20.92
N SER A 667 2.38 28.84 -20.89
CA SER A 667 3.15 29.16 -19.70
C SER A 667 3.67 30.58 -19.82
N PHE A 668 3.58 31.36 -18.74
CA PHE A 668 4.18 32.68 -18.69
C PHE A 668 5.69 32.54 -18.52
N THR A 669 6.43 33.31 -19.30
CA THR A 669 7.89 33.40 -19.26
C THR A 669 8.27 34.83 -18.89
N GLY A 670 9.14 34.97 -17.91
CA GLY A 670 9.68 36.24 -17.48
C GLY A 670 8.90 36.94 -16.33
N ASN A 671 9.64 37.58 -15.47
CA ASN A 671 9.15 38.32 -14.32
C ASN A 671 8.49 39.62 -14.78
N GLY A 672 7.18 39.62 -14.97
CA GLY A 672 6.40 40.81 -15.23
C GLY A 672 6.37 41.29 -16.69
N SER A 673 7.02 40.58 -17.65
CA SER A 673 7.02 40.96 -19.05
C SER A 673 5.73 40.65 -19.80
N GLY A 674 4.82 39.87 -19.21
CA GLY A 674 3.61 39.40 -19.92
C GLY A 674 3.87 38.43 -21.09
N ALA A 675 5.10 38.04 -21.32
CA ALA A 675 5.45 37.08 -22.35
C ALA A 675 4.96 35.68 -21.98
N PHE A 676 4.44 34.95 -22.95
CA PHE A 676 3.99 33.57 -22.79
C PHE A 676 4.43 32.71 -23.97
N ASN A 677 4.71 31.46 -23.68
CA ASN A 677 5.01 30.42 -24.66
C ASN A 677 3.96 29.32 -24.63
N THR A 678 3.78 28.64 -25.76
CA THR A 678 2.97 27.42 -25.78
C THR A 678 3.64 26.34 -24.93
N ALA A 679 2.98 25.90 -23.88
CA ALA A 679 3.47 24.83 -23.01
C ALA A 679 2.96 23.45 -23.45
N ASN A 680 1.75 23.41 -24.03
CA ASN A 680 1.11 22.19 -24.48
C ASN A 680 0.24 22.45 -25.70
N SER A 681 0.44 21.64 -26.75
CA SER A 681 -0.39 21.66 -27.94
C SER A 681 -1.66 20.84 -27.74
N ALA A 682 -2.77 21.32 -28.32
CA ALA A 682 -4.04 20.61 -28.25
C ALA A 682 -4.00 19.26 -29.00
N ASN A 683 -4.75 18.27 -28.48
CA ASN A 683 -5.06 17.04 -29.17
C ASN A 683 -6.51 16.63 -28.94
N GLU A 684 -7.37 17.00 -29.89
CA GLU A 684 -8.82 16.71 -29.85
C GLU A 684 -9.13 15.22 -29.96
N ASN A 685 -8.19 14.41 -30.48
CA ASN A 685 -8.32 12.96 -30.67
C ASN A 685 -7.63 12.14 -29.57
N LEU A 686 -7.09 12.78 -28.53
CA LEU A 686 -6.51 12.08 -27.39
C LEU A 686 -7.56 11.18 -26.75
N LYS A 687 -7.30 9.87 -26.72
CA LYS A 687 -8.24 8.85 -26.25
C LYS A 687 -7.69 8.05 -25.07
N TRP A 688 -8.55 7.28 -24.49
CA TRP A 688 -8.27 6.40 -23.35
C TRP A 688 -7.21 5.35 -23.68
N GLN A 689 -6.19 5.22 -22.82
CA GLN A 689 -5.40 4.00 -22.76
C GLN A 689 -6.29 2.88 -22.24
N SER A 690 -6.21 1.70 -22.83
CA SER A 690 -7.08 0.57 -22.56
C SER A 690 -6.30 -0.67 -22.16
N ASP A 691 -6.74 -1.30 -21.09
CA ASP A 691 -6.27 -2.63 -20.66
C ASP A 691 -7.35 -3.68 -20.95
N ARG A 692 -6.98 -4.74 -21.67
CA ARG A 692 -7.81 -5.94 -21.86
C ARG A 692 -7.19 -7.09 -21.09
N GLN A 693 -8.00 -7.79 -20.33
CA GLN A 693 -7.51 -8.89 -19.51
C GLN A 693 -8.39 -10.12 -19.61
N TYR A 694 -7.76 -11.28 -19.69
CA TYR A 694 -8.35 -12.61 -19.53
C TYR A 694 -7.81 -13.23 -18.26
N ASN A 695 -8.67 -13.91 -17.52
CA ASN A 695 -8.30 -14.62 -16.31
C ASN A 695 -9.00 -15.97 -16.28
N ILE A 696 -8.27 -17.04 -15.98
CA ILE A 696 -8.81 -18.37 -15.67
C ILE A 696 -8.28 -18.75 -14.30
N GLY A 697 -9.17 -19.14 -13.41
CA GLY A 697 -8.81 -19.45 -12.04
C GLY A 697 -9.50 -20.68 -11.48
N MET A 698 -8.90 -21.25 -10.45
CA MET A 698 -9.41 -22.36 -9.68
C MET A 698 -9.30 -22.06 -8.19
N ASP A 699 -10.40 -22.21 -7.46
CA ASP A 699 -10.43 -22.17 -6.00
C ASP A 699 -10.78 -23.55 -5.48
N MET A 700 -9.97 -24.09 -4.57
CA MET A 700 -10.16 -25.41 -3.97
C MET A 700 -10.03 -25.33 -2.45
N SER A 701 -10.93 -26.02 -1.75
CA SER A 701 -10.83 -26.23 -0.30
C SER A 701 -10.75 -27.72 -0.01
N LEU A 702 -9.80 -28.09 0.83
CA LEU A 702 -9.44 -29.48 1.11
C LEU A 702 -9.54 -29.79 2.60
N PHE A 703 -9.70 -31.07 2.94
CA PHE A 703 -9.57 -31.61 4.29
C PHE A 703 -10.45 -30.86 5.32
N LYS A 704 -11.75 -30.80 5.07
CA LYS A 704 -12.73 -30.06 5.89
C LYS A 704 -12.40 -28.55 5.97
N ASN A 705 -12.03 -27.95 4.83
CA ASN A 705 -11.65 -26.54 4.67
C ASN A 705 -10.35 -26.13 5.41
N ARG A 706 -9.54 -27.08 5.86
CA ARG A 706 -8.28 -26.79 6.53
C ARG A 706 -7.20 -26.26 5.60
N VAL A 707 -7.25 -26.64 4.33
CA VAL A 707 -6.33 -26.17 3.31
C VAL A 707 -7.13 -25.51 2.19
N THR A 708 -6.74 -24.33 1.80
CA THR A 708 -7.28 -23.60 0.64
C THR A 708 -6.19 -23.40 -0.39
N LEU A 709 -6.51 -23.64 -1.64
CA LEU A 709 -5.66 -23.48 -2.81
C LEU A 709 -6.35 -22.56 -3.79
N THR A 710 -5.65 -21.55 -4.27
CA THR A 710 -6.10 -20.69 -5.37
C THR A 710 -5.01 -20.66 -6.44
N MET A 711 -5.40 -20.89 -7.69
CA MET A 711 -4.55 -20.80 -8.86
C MET A 711 -5.21 -19.88 -9.88
N ASP A 712 -4.46 -18.97 -10.47
CA ASP A 712 -4.92 -18.09 -11.53
C ASP A 712 -3.90 -18.02 -12.67
N TYR A 713 -4.35 -18.13 -13.90
CA TYR A 713 -3.64 -17.71 -15.09
C TYR A 713 -4.22 -16.39 -15.56
N PHE A 714 -3.38 -15.42 -15.86
CA PHE A 714 -3.79 -14.13 -16.38
C PHE A 714 -3.02 -13.74 -17.64
N ASN A 715 -3.70 -13.02 -18.52
CA ASN A 715 -3.11 -12.36 -19.69
C ASN A 715 -3.72 -10.96 -19.80
N LYS A 716 -2.90 -9.94 -19.57
CA LYS A 716 -3.26 -8.53 -19.61
C LYS A 716 -2.51 -7.85 -20.74
N ARG A 717 -3.22 -7.11 -21.58
CA ARG A 717 -2.68 -6.30 -22.69
C ARG A 717 -3.09 -4.86 -22.56
N THR A 718 -2.12 -3.97 -22.49
CA THR A 718 -2.29 -2.51 -22.49
C THR A 718 -2.05 -1.98 -23.91
N THR A 719 -2.93 -1.13 -24.42
CA THR A 719 -2.88 -0.51 -25.74
C THR A 719 -3.19 0.98 -25.67
N ASP A 720 -2.97 1.71 -26.77
CA ASP A 720 -3.21 3.15 -26.86
C ASP A 720 -2.44 3.92 -25.77
N LEU A 721 -1.14 3.62 -25.66
CA LEU A 721 -0.26 4.10 -24.60
C LEU A 721 -0.19 5.64 -24.59
N LEU A 722 -0.51 6.25 -23.45
CA LEU A 722 -0.43 7.70 -23.26
C LEU A 722 1.03 8.15 -23.14
N TYR A 723 1.42 9.15 -23.91
CA TYR A 723 2.80 9.62 -23.94
C TYR A 723 2.89 11.12 -24.26
N PRO A 724 3.70 11.91 -23.50
CA PRO A 724 4.02 13.29 -23.84
C PRO A 724 5.10 13.30 -24.93
N SER A 725 4.75 13.74 -26.10
CA SER A 725 5.64 13.80 -27.26
C SER A 725 5.87 15.24 -27.67
N GLU A 726 7.07 15.61 -28.02
CA GLU A 726 7.31 16.87 -28.70
C GLU A 726 6.85 16.76 -30.17
N PRO A 727 6.15 17.76 -30.72
CA PRO A 727 5.78 17.77 -32.11
C PRO A 727 7.03 17.79 -33.01
N SER A 728 7.07 16.90 -34.00
CA SER A 728 8.20 16.80 -34.91
C SER A 728 7.97 17.48 -36.26
N VAL A 729 6.74 17.86 -36.61
CA VAL A 729 6.37 18.52 -37.86
C VAL A 729 5.23 19.52 -37.60
N PRO A 730 5.51 20.83 -37.63
CA PRO A 730 6.86 21.39 -37.48
C PRO A 730 7.47 21.04 -36.11
N ALA A 731 8.78 20.96 -36.10
CA ALA A 731 9.49 20.78 -34.84
C ALA A 731 9.34 22.05 -34.00
N VAL A 732 8.80 21.88 -32.77
CA VAL A 732 8.66 22.98 -31.81
C VAL A 732 9.25 22.47 -30.48
N GLU A 733 10.44 22.97 -30.18
CA GLU A 733 11.18 22.63 -28.99
C GLU A 733 10.44 23.11 -27.72
N GLY A 734 10.40 22.28 -26.70
CA GLY A 734 9.80 22.62 -25.41
C GLY A 734 8.27 22.60 -25.39
N VAL A 735 7.60 22.30 -26.49
CA VAL A 735 6.14 22.16 -26.56
C VAL A 735 5.75 20.69 -26.49
N ILE A 736 4.96 20.31 -25.51
CA ILE A 736 4.48 18.93 -25.32
C ILE A 736 3.13 18.76 -26.04
N GLN A 737 2.94 17.64 -26.72
CA GLN A 737 1.64 17.17 -27.17
C GLN A 737 1.39 15.74 -26.66
N TRP A 738 0.35 15.55 -25.89
CA TRP A 738 -0.04 14.21 -25.46
C TRP A 738 -0.64 13.41 -26.60
N LYS A 739 -0.15 12.18 -26.80
CA LYS A 739 -0.56 11.28 -27.90
C LYS A 739 -0.79 9.87 -27.37
N ASN A 740 -1.55 9.08 -28.13
CA ASN A 740 -1.66 7.65 -27.95
C ASN A 740 -0.65 6.95 -28.88
N LEU A 741 0.37 6.33 -28.32
CA LEU A 741 1.33 5.53 -29.08
C LEU A 741 0.73 4.17 -29.49
N PRO A 742 1.10 3.64 -30.67
CA PRO A 742 0.57 2.35 -31.17
C PRO A 742 1.12 1.12 -30.43
N GLY A 743 2.03 1.30 -29.50
CA GLY A 743 2.65 0.22 -28.73
C GLY A 743 1.69 -0.60 -27.88
N LYS A 744 2.14 -1.80 -27.51
CA LYS A 744 1.43 -2.74 -26.64
C LYS A 744 2.35 -3.20 -25.53
N ILE A 745 1.81 -3.35 -24.32
CA ILE A 745 2.51 -3.95 -23.18
C ILE A 745 1.71 -5.18 -22.76
N ASP A 746 2.33 -6.35 -22.91
CA ASP A 746 1.74 -7.63 -22.54
C ASP A 746 2.31 -8.09 -21.19
N ASN A 747 1.44 -8.43 -20.23
CA ASN A 747 1.75 -9.07 -18.97
C ASN A 747 0.97 -10.38 -18.90
N LYS A 748 1.67 -11.51 -18.78
CA LYS A 748 1.05 -12.83 -18.62
C LYS A 748 1.74 -13.60 -17.50
N GLY A 749 1.01 -14.45 -16.81
CA GLY A 749 1.59 -15.19 -15.73
C GLY A 749 0.66 -16.11 -14.99
N PHE A 750 1.25 -16.77 -13.99
CA PHE A 750 0.55 -17.66 -13.07
C PHE A 750 0.67 -17.13 -11.65
N GLU A 751 -0.42 -17.18 -10.93
CA GLU A 751 -0.51 -16.90 -9.51
C GLU A 751 -0.92 -18.18 -8.78
N PHE A 752 -0.28 -18.43 -7.66
CA PHE A 752 -0.53 -19.58 -6.83
C PHE A 752 -0.57 -19.14 -5.37
N ALA A 753 -1.60 -19.52 -4.64
CA ALA A 753 -1.71 -19.28 -3.20
C ALA A 753 -2.24 -20.54 -2.52
N ILE A 754 -1.55 -20.98 -1.49
CA ILE A 754 -1.97 -22.05 -0.60
C ILE A 754 -1.93 -21.55 0.83
N ASN A 755 -3.02 -21.72 1.55
CA ASN A 755 -3.10 -21.41 2.98
C ASN A 755 -3.70 -22.60 3.70
N GLY A 756 -3.11 -22.99 4.80
CA GLY A 756 -3.59 -24.17 5.51
C GLY A 756 -3.23 -24.19 6.97
N GLU A 757 -4.17 -24.68 7.77
CA GLU A 757 -3.97 -25.12 9.12
C GLU A 757 -3.49 -26.58 9.11
N ILE A 758 -2.17 -26.76 9.06
CA ILE A 758 -1.54 -28.07 8.89
C ILE A 758 -1.77 -28.93 10.14
N ILE A 759 -1.65 -28.31 11.31
CA ILE A 759 -1.93 -28.93 12.59
C ILE A 759 -2.89 -28.05 13.37
N SER A 760 -4.02 -28.63 13.81
CA SER A 760 -5.02 -28.00 14.66
C SER A 760 -5.33 -28.91 15.83
N LYS A 761 -4.63 -28.68 16.94
CA LYS A 761 -4.85 -29.36 18.21
C LYS A 761 -5.19 -28.32 19.29
N LYS A 762 -5.77 -28.76 20.38
CA LYS A 762 -6.16 -27.86 21.49
C LYS A 762 -4.97 -27.01 21.99
N ASP A 763 -3.83 -27.64 22.21
CA ASP A 763 -2.67 -26.99 22.81
C ASP A 763 -1.66 -26.48 21.79
N TYR A 764 -1.66 -26.98 20.56
CA TYR A 764 -0.74 -26.53 19.52
C TYR A 764 -1.37 -26.52 18.12
N GLY A 765 -0.96 -25.57 17.33
CA GLY A 765 -1.40 -25.41 15.96
C GLY A 765 -0.28 -24.86 15.07
N ILE A 766 -0.31 -25.25 13.82
CA ILE A 766 0.61 -24.75 12.78
C ILE A 766 -0.21 -24.32 11.58
N GLU A 767 -0.10 -23.06 11.24
CA GLU A 767 -0.67 -22.46 10.02
C GLU A 767 0.46 -22.08 9.09
N LEU A 768 0.35 -22.42 7.81
CA LEU A 768 1.28 -22.07 6.76
C LEU A 768 0.53 -21.40 5.61
N GLY A 769 1.10 -20.33 5.08
CA GLY A 769 0.65 -19.68 3.86
C GLY A 769 1.82 -19.49 2.91
N LEU A 770 1.64 -19.90 1.67
CA LEU A 770 2.58 -19.70 0.57
C LEU A 770 1.86 -19.03 -0.57
N ASN A 771 2.43 -18.00 -1.13
CA ASN A 771 2.01 -17.45 -2.40
C ASN A 771 3.21 -17.30 -3.34
N ALA A 772 2.99 -17.60 -4.61
CA ALA A 772 3.98 -17.47 -5.66
C ALA A 772 3.35 -16.83 -6.89
N THR A 773 4.12 -16.02 -7.57
CA THR A 773 3.71 -15.37 -8.83
C THR A 773 4.83 -15.49 -9.83
N PHE A 774 4.51 -15.96 -11.01
CA PHE A 774 5.40 -16.01 -12.16
C PHE A 774 4.86 -15.05 -13.21
N VAL A 775 5.63 -14.03 -13.57
CA VAL A 775 5.19 -12.99 -14.50
C VAL A 775 6.18 -12.80 -15.64
N GLN A 776 5.66 -12.67 -16.84
CA GLN A 776 6.40 -12.30 -18.03
C GLN A 776 5.83 -10.99 -18.59
N ASN A 777 6.70 -10.01 -18.81
CA ASN A 777 6.37 -8.71 -19.38
C ASN A 777 7.06 -8.54 -20.73
N LYS A 778 6.37 -7.98 -21.73
CA LYS A 778 6.92 -7.73 -23.07
C LYS A 778 6.28 -6.51 -23.72
N VAL A 779 7.10 -5.69 -24.34
CA VAL A 779 6.70 -4.54 -25.16
C VAL A 779 6.72 -4.93 -26.64
N SER A 780 5.77 -4.43 -27.42
CA SER A 780 5.70 -4.64 -28.87
C SER A 780 4.94 -3.51 -29.58
N GLY A 781 5.16 -3.35 -30.88
CA GLY A 781 4.42 -2.42 -31.73
C GLY A 781 4.75 -0.94 -31.55
N LEU A 782 5.81 -0.58 -30.82
CA LEU A 782 6.33 0.79 -30.79
C LEU A 782 7.04 1.12 -32.11
N ARG A 783 6.93 2.35 -32.59
CA ARG A 783 7.66 2.84 -33.77
C ARG A 783 9.12 3.12 -33.46
N SER A 784 9.41 3.62 -32.25
CA SER A 784 10.75 3.97 -31.80
C SER A 784 10.93 3.52 -30.35
N SER A 785 12.18 3.39 -29.92
CA SER A 785 12.54 3.16 -28.51
C SER A 785 12.34 4.43 -27.68
N ILE A 786 12.01 4.26 -26.42
CA ILE A 786 11.87 5.36 -25.44
C ILE A 786 12.92 5.12 -24.35
N ASN A 787 13.80 6.09 -24.15
CA ASN A 787 14.82 6.04 -23.11
C ASN A 787 14.27 6.61 -21.80
N THR A 788 14.68 6.01 -20.69
CA THR A 788 14.41 6.47 -19.32
C THR A 788 15.54 6.04 -18.38
N GLY A 789 15.42 6.27 -17.10
CA GLY A 789 16.49 5.93 -16.15
C GLY A 789 17.69 6.86 -16.31
N ALA A 790 17.47 8.18 -16.22
CA ALA A 790 18.53 9.17 -16.28
C ALA A 790 19.50 8.98 -15.13
N LEU A 791 20.78 8.76 -15.46
CA LEU A 791 21.84 8.76 -14.47
C LEU A 791 22.34 10.18 -14.29
N ASP A 792 22.35 10.59 -13.04
CA ASP A 792 22.90 11.85 -12.61
C ASP A 792 24.01 11.56 -11.59
N GLY A 793 25.07 12.31 -11.65
CA GLY A 793 26.23 12.16 -10.81
C GLY A 793 27.45 12.76 -11.44
N GLN A 794 28.54 12.86 -10.72
CA GLN A 794 29.78 13.42 -11.26
C GLN A 794 30.29 12.56 -12.43
N GLY A 795 30.36 13.15 -13.63
CA GLY A 795 30.94 12.57 -14.84
C GLY A 795 30.01 11.68 -15.68
N ILE A 796 28.72 11.51 -15.29
CA ILE A 796 27.75 10.69 -16.08
C ILE A 796 26.39 11.36 -16.26
N THR A 797 26.31 12.67 -16.14
CA THR A 797 25.06 13.42 -16.36
C THR A 797 24.59 13.30 -17.81
N GLY A 798 23.29 13.16 -18.00
CA GLY A 798 22.66 13.06 -19.32
C GLY A 798 22.67 11.67 -19.94
N THR A 799 23.14 10.65 -19.24
CA THR A 799 23.17 9.25 -19.69
C THR A 799 21.95 8.51 -19.17
N THR A 800 21.40 7.59 -19.97
CA THR A 800 20.30 6.72 -19.59
C THR A 800 20.72 5.27 -19.52
N VAL A 801 20.10 4.48 -18.65
CA VAL A 801 20.39 3.04 -18.51
C VAL A 801 19.21 2.14 -18.80
N GLU A 802 18.04 2.70 -19.04
CA GLU A 802 16.84 1.94 -19.32
C GLU A 802 16.25 2.32 -20.68
N VAL A 803 15.63 1.33 -21.33
CA VAL A 803 14.93 1.51 -22.59
C VAL A 803 13.60 0.76 -22.56
N ILE A 804 12.59 1.37 -23.17
CA ILE A 804 11.33 0.73 -23.52
C ILE A 804 11.36 0.47 -25.03
N ARG A 805 11.51 -0.82 -25.41
CA ARG A 805 11.80 -1.24 -26.78
C ARG A 805 11.05 -2.52 -27.14
N ASN A 806 10.68 -2.65 -28.41
CA ASN A 806 10.04 -3.87 -28.93
C ASN A 806 10.88 -5.11 -28.63
N GLY A 807 10.19 -6.17 -28.17
CA GLY A 807 10.82 -7.45 -27.85
C GLY A 807 11.33 -7.57 -26.41
N LEU A 808 11.55 -6.45 -25.72
CA LEU A 808 12.08 -6.38 -24.36
C LEU A 808 10.98 -6.17 -23.30
N PRO A 809 11.26 -6.44 -22.03
CA PRO A 809 10.38 -6.04 -20.94
C PRO A 809 10.40 -4.51 -20.75
N MET A 810 9.39 -3.98 -20.04
CA MET A 810 9.35 -2.57 -19.62
C MET A 810 10.60 -2.23 -18.81
N ASN A 811 11.17 -1.04 -19.08
CA ASN A 811 12.33 -0.52 -18.35
C ASN A 811 13.56 -1.44 -18.45
N ALA A 812 13.74 -2.16 -19.56
CA ALA A 812 14.89 -3.04 -19.75
C ALA A 812 16.21 -2.26 -19.63
N PHE A 813 17.13 -2.74 -18.82
CA PHE A 813 18.48 -2.18 -18.77
C PHE A 813 19.16 -2.33 -20.12
N PHE A 814 19.73 -1.22 -20.59
CA PHE A 814 20.38 -1.12 -21.89
C PHE A 814 21.63 -0.26 -21.74
N THR A 815 22.79 -0.92 -21.65
CA THR A 815 24.03 -0.31 -21.21
C THR A 815 25.21 -0.80 -22.05
N ARG A 816 26.37 -0.16 -21.92
CA ARG A 816 27.64 -0.70 -22.41
C ARG A 816 27.88 -2.07 -21.77
N GLN A 817 28.34 -3.05 -22.54
CA GLN A 817 28.67 -4.37 -22.04
C GLN A 817 30.12 -4.40 -21.55
N PHE A 818 30.31 -4.44 -20.23
CA PHE A 818 31.61 -4.51 -19.58
C PHE A 818 32.23 -5.89 -19.76
N LEU A 819 33.47 -5.96 -20.24
CA LEU A 819 34.25 -7.19 -20.46
C LEU A 819 35.23 -7.49 -19.34
N GLY A 820 35.70 -6.46 -18.65
CA GLY A 820 36.67 -6.55 -17.58
C GLY A 820 37.54 -5.31 -17.51
N MET A 821 38.49 -5.32 -16.56
CA MET A 821 39.52 -4.29 -16.48
C MET A 821 40.73 -4.70 -17.32
N GLY A 822 41.23 -3.77 -18.13
CA GLY A 822 42.51 -3.93 -18.83
C GLY A 822 43.67 -3.91 -17.85
N LYS A 823 44.84 -4.39 -18.29
CA LYS A 823 46.06 -4.39 -17.48
C LYS A 823 46.53 -2.98 -17.10
N ASP A 824 46.10 -1.98 -17.84
CA ASP A 824 46.31 -0.55 -17.62
C ASP A 824 45.34 0.06 -16.58
N GLY A 825 44.41 -0.74 -16.06
CA GLY A 825 43.43 -0.30 -15.08
C GLY A 825 42.21 0.44 -15.68
N PHE A 826 42.04 0.40 -16.99
CA PHE A 826 40.88 0.99 -17.66
C PHE A 826 39.81 -0.06 -17.98
N ALA A 827 38.55 0.32 -17.88
CA ALA A 827 37.46 -0.55 -18.21
C ALA A 827 37.38 -0.85 -19.71
N THR A 828 37.19 -2.12 -20.08
CA THR A 828 37.03 -2.53 -21.48
C THR A 828 35.59 -2.94 -21.73
N TYR A 829 35.12 -2.66 -22.95
CA TYR A 829 33.74 -2.87 -23.36
C TYR A 829 33.67 -3.57 -24.70
N THR A 830 32.59 -4.30 -24.95
CA THR A 830 32.25 -4.81 -26.29
C THR A 830 32.14 -3.62 -27.26
N ASP A 831 32.69 -3.80 -28.45
CA ASP A 831 32.69 -2.78 -29.52
C ASP A 831 33.23 -1.40 -29.06
N GLY A 832 34.26 -1.40 -28.20
CA GLY A 832 34.83 -0.17 -27.64
C GLY A 832 33.89 0.63 -26.73
N GLY A 833 32.65 0.15 -26.52
CA GLY A 833 31.64 0.82 -25.74
C GLY A 833 30.72 1.75 -26.54
N ASP A 834 30.81 1.74 -27.87
CA ASP A 834 29.96 2.58 -28.73
C ASP A 834 28.53 2.02 -28.87
N VAL A 835 28.39 0.70 -28.68
CA VAL A 835 27.10 0.01 -28.77
C VAL A 835 26.56 -0.32 -27.39
N LEU A 836 25.24 -0.12 -27.21
CA LEU A 836 24.55 -0.52 -25.99
C LEU A 836 23.87 -1.87 -26.17
N TYR A 837 23.88 -2.67 -25.11
CA TYR A 837 23.37 -4.04 -25.09
C TYR A 837 22.30 -4.23 -24.01
N TYR A 838 21.43 -5.20 -24.22
CA TYR A 838 20.47 -5.62 -23.21
C TYR A 838 21.20 -6.15 -21.97
N GLY A 839 21.12 -5.42 -20.87
CA GLY A 839 21.77 -5.74 -19.60
C GLY A 839 20.93 -6.58 -18.66
N GLY A 840 19.61 -6.60 -18.81
CA GLY A 840 18.70 -7.35 -17.95
C GLY A 840 17.34 -6.69 -17.71
N ASN A 841 16.52 -7.36 -16.93
CA ASN A 841 15.16 -6.94 -16.58
C ASN A 841 15.13 -6.41 -15.14
N PRO A 842 14.67 -5.18 -14.87
CA PRO A 842 14.50 -4.67 -13.51
C PRO A 842 13.25 -5.23 -12.81
N ASN A 843 12.28 -5.76 -13.58
CA ASN A 843 11.07 -6.32 -13.02
C ASN A 843 11.29 -7.81 -12.67
N PRO A 844 10.98 -8.25 -11.44
CA PRO A 844 11.11 -9.63 -11.04
C PRO A 844 10.26 -10.56 -11.91
N LYS A 845 10.81 -11.74 -12.24
CA LYS A 845 10.06 -12.81 -12.91
C LYS A 845 9.27 -13.65 -11.93
N THR A 846 9.74 -13.75 -10.69
CA THR A 846 9.13 -14.55 -9.64
C THR A 846 9.01 -13.74 -8.36
N LEU A 847 7.81 -13.71 -7.77
CA LEU A 847 7.54 -13.16 -6.44
C LEU A 847 7.15 -14.30 -5.52
N LEU A 848 7.67 -14.31 -4.30
CA LEU A 848 7.33 -15.28 -3.25
C LEU A 848 6.89 -14.57 -1.98
N GLY A 849 5.86 -15.11 -1.34
CA GLY A 849 5.47 -14.75 0.01
C GLY A 849 5.27 -16.01 0.84
N LEU A 850 5.86 -16.07 2.02
CA LEU A 850 5.70 -17.17 2.96
C LEU A 850 5.26 -16.59 4.30
N SER A 851 4.21 -17.14 4.87
CA SER A 851 3.74 -16.85 6.22
C SER A 851 3.65 -18.11 7.04
N SER A 852 4.06 -18.05 8.29
CA SER A 852 3.93 -19.16 9.22
C SER A 852 3.44 -18.64 10.56
N THR A 853 2.56 -19.40 11.21
CA THR A 853 2.13 -19.17 12.58
C THR A 853 2.19 -20.48 13.34
N PHE A 854 2.96 -20.50 14.40
CA PHE A 854 3.03 -21.59 15.36
C PHE A 854 2.37 -21.15 16.66
N ARG A 855 1.40 -21.90 17.13
CA ARG A 855 0.68 -21.67 18.40
C ARG A 855 0.95 -22.81 19.36
N TYR A 856 1.33 -22.46 20.59
CA TYR A 856 1.45 -23.41 21.69
C TYR A 856 0.74 -22.84 22.93
N LYS A 857 -0.41 -23.40 23.27
CA LYS A 857 -1.30 -22.89 24.34
C LYS A 857 -1.57 -21.39 24.12
N LYS A 858 -1.11 -20.53 25.01
CA LYS A 858 -1.28 -19.07 25.01
C LYS A 858 -0.16 -18.34 24.23
N LEU A 859 0.89 -19.06 23.84
CA LEU A 859 2.01 -18.50 23.09
C LEU A 859 1.79 -18.65 21.58
N SER A 860 2.12 -17.64 20.81
CA SER A 860 2.07 -17.68 19.35
C SER A 860 3.32 -17.03 18.77
N LEU A 861 3.94 -17.72 17.82
CA LEU A 861 5.06 -17.20 17.03
C LEU A 861 4.61 -17.13 15.57
N SER A 862 4.64 -15.95 14.99
CA SER A 862 4.39 -15.75 13.56
C SER A 862 5.62 -15.19 12.87
N ALA A 863 5.86 -15.61 11.62
CA ALA A 863 6.94 -15.10 10.77
C ALA A 863 6.46 -14.95 9.33
N ASN A 864 6.85 -13.85 8.70
CA ASN A 864 6.51 -13.54 7.32
C ASN A 864 7.77 -13.22 6.52
N PHE A 865 7.83 -13.81 5.34
CA PHE A 865 8.92 -13.62 4.39
C PHE A 865 8.36 -13.13 3.06
N ASN A 866 9.18 -12.34 2.39
CA ASN A 866 8.91 -11.87 1.05
C ASN A 866 10.18 -12.01 0.21
N GLY A 867 10.05 -12.40 -1.05
CA GLY A 867 11.16 -12.57 -1.97
C GLY A 867 10.80 -12.17 -3.40
N ALA A 868 11.79 -11.67 -4.13
CA ALA A 868 11.69 -11.37 -5.55
C ALA A 868 12.94 -11.91 -6.26
N PHE A 869 12.73 -12.55 -7.40
CA PHE A 869 13.81 -13.27 -8.09
C PHE A 869 13.74 -13.06 -9.62
N GLY A 870 14.90 -13.22 -10.27
CA GLY A 870 15.04 -13.16 -11.71
C GLY A 870 15.06 -11.74 -12.27
N HIS A 871 15.58 -10.77 -11.48
CA HIS A 871 15.74 -9.38 -11.90
C HIS A 871 17.13 -8.84 -11.57
N LYS A 872 17.42 -7.69 -12.16
CA LYS A 872 18.66 -6.95 -11.89
C LYS A 872 18.35 -5.57 -11.33
N LEU A 873 19.33 -5.01 -10.62
CA LEU A 873 19.33 -3.64 -10.11
C LEU A 873 20.56 -2.91 -10.64
N TYR A 874 20.44 -1.63 -10.91
CA TYR A 874 21.56 -0.79 -11.27
C TYR A 874 22.05 -0.03 -10.05
N ASN A 875 23.30 -0.31 -9.62
CA ASN A 875 23.94 0.32 -8.47
C ASN A 875 24.63 1.62 -8.89
N ASN A 876 23.85 2.72 -8.95
CA ASN A 876 24.39 4.01 -9.31
C ASN A 876 25.19 4.67 -8.19
N THR A 877 25.00 4.29 -6.93
CA THR A 877 25.85 4.73 -5.82
C THR A 877 27.29 4.26 -6.02
N LEU A 878 27.47 2.99 -6.36
CA LEU A 878 28.80 2.46 -6.68
C LEU A 878 29.40 3.12 -7.91
N ASN A 879 28.60 3.34 -8.96
CA ASN A 879 29.07 3.92 -10.21
C ASN A 879 29.48 5.40 -10.04
N SER A 880 28.66 6.22 -9.39
CA SER A 880 28.83 7.69 -9.42
C SER A 880 29.31 8.32 -8.12
N VAL A 881 29.18 7.63 -6.97
CA VAL A 881 29.46 8.24 -5.66
C VAL A 881 30.76 7.70 -5.06
N ILE A 882 30.90 6.39 -4.93
CA ILE A 882 32.01 5.74 -4.24
C ILE A 882 32.95 4.98 -5.20
N ASN A 883 33.14 5.52 -6.40
CA ASN A 883 34.04 4.99 -7.43
C ASN A 883 35.50 5.30 -7.13
N VAL A 884 36.41 4.67 -7.88
CA VAL A 884 37.87 4.80 -7.68
C VAL A 884 38.37 6.24 -7.84
N GLY A 885 37.82 7.00 -8.79
CA GLY A 885 38.24 8.39 -9.05
C GLY A 885 38.03 9.33 -7.86
N SER A 886 37.21 8.97 -6.92
CA SER A 886 36.97 9.75 -5.70
C SER A 886 38.20 9.84 -4.80
N ILE A 887 39.09 8.83 -4.79
CA ILE A 887 40.22 8.81 -3.85
C ILE A 887 41.30 9.87 -4.19
N SER A 888 41.50 10.17 -5.49
CA SER A 888 42.43 11.21 -5.92
C SER A 888 42.03 12.62 -5.46
N ASN A 889 40.73 12.80 -5.16
CA ASN A 889 40.17 14.03 -4.63
C ASN A 889 39.98 14.02 -3.10
N GLY A 890 40.70 13.13 -2.40
CA GLY A 890 40.64 13.02 -0.96
C GLY A 890 39.34 12.48 -0.40
N LYS A 891 38.52 11.83 -1.23
CA LYS A 891 37.23 11.23 -0.86
C LYS A 891 37.36 9.72 -0.64
N ASN A 892 36.42 9.15 0.11
CA ASN A 892 36.35 7.71 0.34
C ASN A 892 35.79 6.97 -0.90
N ILE A 893 36.09 5.67 -0.99
CA ILE A 893 35.68 4.78 -2.07
C ILE A 893 35.07 3.48 -1.53
N ALA A 894 34.46 2.69 -2.40
CA ALA A 894 33.95 1.38 -2.03
C ALA A 894 35.08 0.41 -1.71
N LEU A 895 34.92 -0.41 -0.68
CA LEU A 895 35.86 -1.46 -0.30
C LEU A 895 36.09 -2.47 -1.45
N SER A 896 35.08 -2.74 -2.26
CA SER A 896 35.17 -3.65 -3.41
C SER A 896 36.18 -3.17 -4.46
N VAL A 897 36.36 -1.86 -4.61
CA VAL A 897 37.31 -1.27 -5.55
C VAL A 897 38.76 -1.56 -5.08
N LEU A 898 39.03 -1.40 -3.81
CA LEU A 898 40.37 -1.71 -3.25
C LEU A 898 40.71 -3.21 -3.30
N ARG A 899 39.67 -4.06 -3.25
CA ARG A 899 39.80 -5.53 -3.25
C ARG A 899 39.66 -6.17 -4.63
N ASP A 900 39.50 -5.36 -5.68
CA ASP A 900 39.51 -5.87 -7.06
C ASP A 900 40.89 -6.46 -7.40
N PRO A 901 40.96 -7.65 -8.00
CA PRO A 901 42.23 -8.27 -8.42
C PRO A 901 43.09 -7.42 -9.38
N ILE A 902 42.41 -6.61 -10.19
CA ILE A 902 43.04 -5.68 -11.13
C ILE A 902 42.93 -4.27 -10.57
N LYS A 903 44.09 -3.61 -10.40
CA LYS A 903 44.17 -2.23 -9.96
C LYS A 903 43.47 -1.30 -10.94
N GLU A 904 42.28 -0.81 -10.60
CA GLU A 904 41.58 0.18 -11.40
C GLU A 904 42.29 1.53 -11.35
N SER A 905 42.49 2.16 -12.49
CA SER A 905 43.06 3.52 -12.55
C SER A 905 42.05 4.54 -12.01
N PHE A 906 42.48 5.46 -11.16
CA PHE A 906 41.61 6.58 -10.73
C PHE A 906 41.25 7.55 -11.88
N ALA A 907 41.94 7.45 -13.02
CA ALA A 907 41.61 8.13 -14.26
C ALA A 907 40.64 7.37 -15.15
N ASN A 908 40.19 6.16 -14.72
CA ASN A 908 39.19 5.39 -15.48
C ASN A 908 37.87 6.19 -15.63
N PRO A 909 37.42 6.46 -16.89
CA PRO A 909 36.24 7.24 -17.11
C PRO A 909 35.00 6.56 -16.54
N LEU A 910 34.13 7.32 -15.90
CA LEU A 910 32.83 6.81 -15.44
C LEU A 910 31.95 6.49 -16.67
N ALA A 911 31.32 5.31 -16.63
CA ALA A 911 30.46 4.88 -17.71
C ALA A 911 29.25 4.11 -17.18
N ALA A 912 28.10 4.35 -17.82
CA ALA A 912 26.92 3.54 -17.61
C ALA A 912 27.12 2.18 -18.26
N SER A 913 27.38 1.14 -17.46
CA SER A 913 27.75 -0.17 -17.99
C SER A 913 27.17 -1.33 -17.17
N SER A 914 27.23 -2.51 -17.76
CA SER A 914 26.78 -3.75 -17.09
C SER A 914 27.66 -4.14 -15.86
N ARG A 915 28.79 -3.48 -15.64
CA ARG A 915 29.60 -3.62 -14.41
C ARG A 915 28.79 -3.35 -13.15
N TYR A 916 27.87 -2.40 -13.22
CA TYR A 916 27.05 -1.94 -12.10
C TYR A 916 25.66 -2.56 -12.07
N LEU A 917 25.38 -3.53 -12.97
CA LEU A 917 24.16 -4.32 -12.98
C LEU A 917 24.33 -5.55 -12.08
N GLU A 918 23.80 -5.46 -10.87
CA GLU A 918 23.85 -6.53 -9.89
C GLU A 918 22.58 -7.41 -9.92
N LYS A 919 22.68 -8.64 -9.39
CA LYS A 919 21.50 -9.47 -9.14
C LYS A 919 20.64 -8.84 -8.05
N GLY A 920 19.37 -8.52 -8.39
CA GLY A 920 18.41 -7.98 -7.45
C GLY A 920 17.70 -9.03 -6.59
N ASP A 921 17.99 -10.31 -6.80
CA ASP A 921 17.34 -11.43 -6.11
C ASP A 921 17.49 -11.31 -4.60
N TYR A 922 16.39 -11.50 -3.88
CA TYR A 922 16.41 -11.49 -2.42
C TYR A 922 15.30 -12.36 -1.80
N LEU A 923 15.56 -12.77 -0.55
CA LEU A 923 14.58 -13.26 0.41
C LEU A 923 14.74 -12.48 1.71
N LYS A 924 13.68 -11.80 2.14
CA LYS A 924 13.65 -10.93 3.32
C LYS A 924 12.66 -11.45 4.36
N MET A 925 13.07 -11.52 5.63
CA MET A 925 12.15 -11.69 6.73
C MET A 925 11.55 -10.32 7.08
N THR A 926 10.32 -10.09 6.61
CA THR A 926 9.63 -8.79 6.79
C THR A 926 9.28 -8.54 8.24
N ASN A 927 8.76 -9.56 8.92
CA ASN A 927 8.52 -9.51 10.36
C ASN A 927 8.49 -10.90 11.00
N ALA A 928 8.80 -10.92 12.30
CA ALA A 928 8.55 -12.05 13.19
C ALA A 928 7.96 -11.52 14.49
N THR A 929 6.89 -12.16 15.00
CA THR A 929 6.20 -11.73 16.21
C THR A 929 6.02 -12.89 17.15
N LEU A 930 6.48 -12.72 18.37
CA LEU A 930 6.19 -13.60 19.51
C LEU A 930 5.12 -12.91 20.35
N SER A 931 3.98 -13.57 20.59
CA SER A 931 2.89 -13.02 21.40
C SER A 931 2.42 -14.01 22.45
N TYR A 932 2.04 -13.50 23.61
CA TYR A 932 1.43 -14.26 24.70
C TYR A 932 0.07 -13.68 25.03
N ASN A 933 -0.98 -14.51 24.96
CA ASN A 933 -2.35 -14.14 25.26
C ASN A 933 -2.71 -14.57 26.68
N PHE A 934 -2.86 -13.61 27.59
CA PHE A 934 -3.27 -13.86 28.96
C PHE A 934 -4.76 -14.21 29.04
N GLY A 935 -5.59 -13.85 28.05
CA GLY A 935 -7.03 -13.96 28.09
C GLY A 935 -7.66 -12.87 28.96
N SER A 936 -8.77 -13.19 29.60
CA SER A 936 -9.43 -12.26 30.54
C SER A 936 -8.64 -12.16 31.84
N PHE A 937 -8.45 -10.93 32.32
CA PHE A 937 -7.77 -10.65 33.59
C PHE A 937 -8.67 -9.83 34.50
N GLY A 938 -9.14 -10.45 35.57
CA GLY A 938 -10.16 -9.88 36.44
C GLY A 938 -11.52 -9.72 35.72
N LYS A 939 -12.36 -8.83 36.23
CA LYS A 939 -13.71 -8.56 35.68
C LYS A 939 -13.69 -7.47 34.59
N SER A 940 -12.67 -6.60 34.59
CA SER A 940 -12.62 -5.39 33.73
C SER A 940 -11.85 -5.61 32.47
N ILE A 941 -10.80 -6.44 32.41
CA ILE A 941 -10.00 -6.69 31.22
C ILE A 941 -10.49 -7.97 30.55
N LYS A 942 -11.17 -7.83 29.42
CA LYS A 942 -11.76 -8.95 28.66
C LYS A 942 -10.76 -9.64 27.74
N GLY A 943 -9.59 -9.05 27.51
CA GLY A 943 -8.52 -9.65 26.71
C GLY A 943 -7.24 -8.86 26.88
N LEU A 944 -6.17 -9.52 27.32
CA LEU A 944 -4.83 -8.94 27.46
C LEU A 944 -3.84 -9.78 26.68
N SER A 945 -3.08 -9.17 25.80
CA SER A 945 -1.95 -9.80 25.12
C SER A 945 -0.73 -8.91 25.10
N LEU A 946 0.43 -9.51 25.25
CA LEU A 946 1.74 -8.88 25.09
C LEU A 946 2.42 -9.46 23.85
N TYR A 947 3.19 -8.66 23.14
CA TYR A 947 3.95 -9.12 21.99
C TYR A 947 5.27 -8.39 21.82
N VAL A 948 6.22 -9.09 21.19
CA VAL A 948 7.46 -8.54 20.68
C VAL A 948 7.51 -8.82 19.18
N THR A 949 7.76 -7.79 18.40
CA THR A 949 7.87 -7.90 16.94
C THR A 949 9.21 -7.37 16.47
N GLY A 950 9.91 -8.16 15.67
CA GLY A 950 11.05 -7.71 14.89
C GLY A 950 10.64 -7.51 13.44
N GLN A 951 11.00 -6.37 12.84
CA GLN A 951 10.75 -6.04 11.43
C GLN A 951 12.07 -5.89 10.68
N ASN A 952 12.12 -6.33 9.42
CA ASN A 952 13.32 -6.32 8.56
C ASN A 952 14.53 -6.98 9.26
N LEU A 953 14.31 -8.15 9.88
CA LEU A 953 15.33 -8.79 10.73
C LEU A 953 16.58 -9.18 9.95
N PHE A 954 16.39 -9.70 8.72
CA PHE A 954 17.47 -9.97 7.80
C PHE A 954 16.99 -10.01 6.35
N VAL A 955 17.95 -9.85 5.44
CA VAL A 955 17.78 -10.04 4.01
C VAL A 955 18.92 -10.88 3.45
N ILE A 956 18.58 -11.91 2.69
CA ILE A 956 19.52 -12.74 1.94
C ILE A 956 19.54 -12.21 0.51
N THR A 957 20.65 -11.64 0.09
CA THR A 957 20.82 -11.04 -1.24
C THR A 957 22.32 -10.94 -1.61
N LYS A 958 22.58 -10.91 -2.91
CA LYS A 958 23.91 -10.58 -3.44
C LYS A 958 24.06 -9.10 -3.80
N PHE A 959 22.99 -8.32 -3.71
CA PHE A 959 23.04 -6.90 -3.98
C PHE A 959 23.89 -6.16 -2.96
N SER A 960 24.82 -5.30 -3.42
CA SER A 960 25.81 -4.63 -2.56
C SER A 960 25.30 -3.35 -1.90
N GLY A 961 24.25 -2.69 -2.45
CA GLY A 961 23.61 -1.49 -1.89
C GLY A 961 22.92 -1.72 -0.55
N PHE A 962 22.20 -0.71 -0.04
CA PHE A 962 21.54 -0.77 1.26
C PHE A 962 20.43 -1.82 1.32
N ASP A 963 19.52 -1.85 0.32
CA ASP A 963 18.38 -2.76 0.29
C ASP A 963 18.04 -3.13 -1.16
N PRO A 964 17.77 -4.41 -1.50
CA PRO A 964 17.35 -4.79 -2.84
C PRO A 964 15.90 -4.38 -3.18
N GLU A 965 15.09 -3.99 -2.20
CA GLU A 965 13.77 -3.36 -2.41
C GLU A 965 13.92 -1.85 -2.62
N VAL A 966 14.80 -1.42 -3.49
CA VAL A 966 15.05 -0.01 -3.75
C VAL A 966 14.50 0.37 -5.12
N ASN A 967 13.96 1.58 -5.20
CA ASN A 967 13.65 2.21 -6.47
C ASN A 967 13.71 3.73 -6.32
N VAL A 968 14.80 4.32 -6.79
CA VAL A 968 14.91 5.77 -6.94
C VAL A 968 14.43 6.11 -8.34
N ASP A 969 13.32 6.86 -8.42
CA ASP A 969 12.74 7.24 -9.72
C ASP A 969 13.67 8.23 -10.45
N LYS A 970 14.18 7.79 -11.59
CA LYS A 970 15.04 8.51 -12.52
C LYS A 970 14.29 8.75 -13.83
N ASN A 971 13.07 9.28 -13.73
CA ASN A 971 12.19 9.48 -14.87
C ASN A 971 12.70 10.51 -15.86
N ILE A 972 12.28 10.32 -17.11
CA ILE A 972 12.45 11.30 -18.20
C ILE A 972 11.08 11.56 -18.81
N ASN A 973 10.68 12.83 -18.88
CA ASN A 973 9.39 13.25 -19.45
C ASN A 973 8.19 12.50 -18.86
N GLY A 974 8.22 12.19 -17.55
CA GLY A 974 7.16 11.45 -16.89
C GLY A 974 7.10 9.96 -17.18
N VAL A 975 8.10 9.41 -17.89
CA VAL A 975 8.31 7.95 -18.05
C VAL A 975 9.15 7.45 -16.88
N PRO A 976 8.58 6.67 -15.95
CA PRO A 976 9.27 6.26 -14.74
C PRO A 976 10.41 5.28 -15.02
N SER A 977 11.40 5.24 -14.13
CA SER A 977 12.43 4.20 -14.09
C SER A 977 12.11 3.12 -13.06
N THR A 978 12.82 1.99 -13.13
CA THR A 978 12.64 0.89 -12.20
C THR A 978 13.97 0.20 -11.89
N GLY A 979 14.23 -0.04 -10.59
CA GLY A 979 15.40 -0.84 -10.17
C GLY A 979 16.73 -0.10 -10.22
N ILE A 980 16.72 1.23 -10.11
CA ILE A 980 17.92 2.05 -9.94
C ILE A 980 18.10 2.39 -8.46
N GLU A 981 19.27 2.12 -7.92
CA GLU A 981 19.68 2.54 -6.58
C GLU A 981 20.59 3.75 -6.68
N TYR A 982 20.31 4.78 -5.88
CA TYR A 982 21.15 5.98 -5.78
C TYR A 982 21.01 6.62 -4.41
N ILE A 983 22.02 6.41 -3.54
CA ILE A 983 22.13 6.99 -2.20
C ILE A 983 20.80 7.15 -1.44
N PRO A 984 19.96 6.11 -1.38
CA PRO A 984 18.66 6.19 -0.72
C PRO A 984 18.80 6.29 0.81
N TYR A 985 17.76 6.74 1.47
CA TYR A 985 17.65 6.62 2.92
C TYR A 985 17.70 5.13 3.32
N PRO A 986 18.59 4.70 4.22
CA PRO A 986 18.77 3.29 4.55
C PRO A 986 17.54 2.68 5.21
N THR A 987 17.28 1.41 4.92
CA THR A 987 16.22 0.63 5.57
C THR A 987 16.55 0.37 7.04
N ALA A 988 15.54 0.46 7.90
CA ALA A 988 15.67 0.20 9.33
C ALA A 988 15.31 -1.24 9.68
N ARG A 989 16.08 -1.84 10.61
CA ARG A 989 15.66 -2.98 11.41
C ARG A 989 15.01 -2.46 12.68
N THR A 990 13.80 -2.93 13.00
CA THR A 990 13.01 -2.42 14.12
C THR A 990 12.62 -3.54 15.06
N ILE A 991 12.71 -3.29 16.36
CA ILE A 991 12.18 -4.17 17.41
C ILE A 991 11.14 -3.38 18.19
N THR A 992 9.94 -3.95 18.31
CA THR A 992 8.79 -3.33 18.97
C THR A 992 8.24 -4.25 20.03
N PHE A 993 7.99 -3.74 21.21
CA PHE A 993 7.21 -4.35 22.28
C PHE A 993 5.83 -3.72 22.33
N GLY A 994 4.76 -4.50 22.48
CA GLY A 994 3.41 -3.96 22.49
C GLY A 994 2.44 -4.71 23.39
N ILE A 995 1.37 -4.00 23.73
CA ILE A 995 0.28 -4.43 24.60
C ILE A 995 -1.04 -4.21 23.86
N ASN A 996 -1.89 -5.24 23.82
CA ASN A 996 -3.28 -5.09 23.42
C ASN A 996 -4.17 -5.44 24.61
N ALA A 997 -5.11 -4.56 24.94
CA ALA A 997 -6.07 -4.76 26.02
C ALA A 997 -7.49 -4.42 25.56
N GLY A 998 -8.46 -5.24 25.91
CA GLY A 998 -9.89 -5.00 25.70
C GLY A 998 -10.61 -4.88 27.04
N PHE A 999 -11.54 -3.93 27.15
CA PHE A 999 -12.31 -3.67 28.36
C PHE A 999 -13.81 -3.80 28.11
#